data_df99596efb9004c291f69d9eeffb2082
#
_entry.id   df99596efb9004c291f69d9eeffb2082
#
_cell.length_a   1.000
_cell.length_b   1.000
_cell.length_c   1.000
_cell.angle_alpha   90.00
_cell.angle_beta   90.00
_cell.angle_gamma   90.00
#
_symmetry.space_group_name_H-M   'P 1'
#
loop_
_entity.id
_entity.type
_entity.pdbx_description
1 polymer ?
#
loop_
_entity_poly.entity_id
_entity_poly.type
_entity_poly.pdbx_seq_one_letter_code
_entity_poly.pdbx_strand_id
1 'polypeptide(L)'
;MGTRWRRMKLALGLNLCTYLPRTLEESPTPLNSTERLSDVALLSPLNWPMTPTPSSHGLKLSRNSSKSSKTCSICLNKMKEGGGHALFTAECSHSFHFHCIASNVKHGNQVCPVCRAKWKEIPMQHPSFDLPYLFARSYNNDAAISLVHRLPRSRGVMNQGRGLAPEPSMFDDDERLEQQLVFSGKSYSDALENNHPVRMMDLKIYPEVSAVPRADSREKFDVLVHLRAAAMVTGNANSLNNQISRYPRAPVDLVTVLDISGSMAGTKLALLKRAMGFVIQNLGSNDRLSVIAFSSTARRLFPLTKMSDAGRQRALQAVNSVVANGGTNIAEGLRKGVKVMEDRRDKNPVASIILLSDGRDTYTMNQADPNYKLLLPLSMHGCESKRFQIPVHSFGFGSDHDASLMHSVSETSGGTFSFIESESVIQDALAQCIGGLLSVAVQELRLEIEGMCSDVHLSSIKAGSYQSLVSGDGRSGCVDIGDLYADEERDFLISVNIPPQKDGNETPLLKMRCVYKDLLTKEIVTLQSHMLKIQRPETVGQEVVVSIEVDRQRNRFLAAEAMVKARALAEREDLAAGVTAIQNFRVALAETVSAKSGDGFCVALDRELKEMQERMASRHVYEVSGRAYILSGLSSHSWQRATSRGESGDGSSFVQAYYQTPSMVEMLHRSQATSHHHRLIQPLFASQPKPR
;
A
#
# COMPACT_ATOMS: atom_id res chain seq x y z
N MET A 1 -22.98 -4.65 -23.97
CA MET A 1 -21.61 -5.08 -23.60
C MET A 1 -21.11 -4.54 -22.25
N GLY A 2 -21.80 -3.58 -21.61
CA GLY A 2 -21.36 -2.94 -20.35
C GLY A 2 -21.43 -3.77 -19.06
N THR A 3 -22.33 -4.71 -18.95
CA THR A 3 -22.60 -5.44 -17.69
C THR A 3 -21.61 -6.56 -17.38
N ARG A 4 -21.04 -7.21 -18.40
CA ARG A 4 -20.01 -8.25 -18.21
C ARG A 4 -18.66 -7.67 -17.76
N TRP A 5 -18.33 -6.48 -18.20
CA TRP A 5 -17.08 -5.80 -17.83
C TRP A 5 -17.08 -5.30 -16.38
N ARG A 6 -18.24 -4.90 -15.88
CA ARG A 6 -18.43 -4.45 -14.49
C ARG A 6 -18.27 -5.59 -13.49
N ARG A 7 -18.77 -6.80 -13.81
CA ARG A 7 -18.57 -8.00 -12.97
C ARG A 7 -17.11 -8.45 -12.94
N MET A 8 -16.38 -8.27 -14.04
CA MET A 8 -14.98 -8.63 -14.14
C MET A 8 -14.08 -7.69 -13.32
N LYS A 9 -14.40 -6.38 -13.22
CA LYS A 9 -13.66 -5.41 -12.39
C LYS A 9 -13.84 -5.67 -10.89
N LEU A 10 -15.02 -6.10 -10.46
CA LEU A 10 -15.31 -6.44 -9.07
C LEU A 10 -14.63 -7.75 -8.62
N ALA A 11 -14.47 -8.72 -9.51
CA ALA A 11 -13.83 -10.01 -9.21
C ALA A 11 -12.29 -9.92 -9.10
N LEU A 12 -11.67 -8.89 -9.68
CA LEU A 12 -10.21 -8.75 -9.75
C LEU A 12 -9.60 -7.82 -8.70
N GLY A 13 -10.42 -7.21 -7.82
CA GLY A 13 -9.95 -6.33 -6.75
C GLY A 13 -9.16 -5.09 -7.23
N LEU A 14 -9.25 -4.77 -8.52
CA LEU A 14 -8.55 -3.63 -9.11
C LEU A 14 -9.44 -2.39 -9.02
N ASN A 15 -9.16 -1.52 -8.08
CA ASN A 15 -9.70 -0.16 -8.02
C ASN A 15 -9.03 0.74 -9.07
N LEU A 16 -9.22 0.41 -10.34
CA LEU A 16 -9.16 1.43 -11.37
C LEU A 16 -10.49 2.18 -11.28
N CYS A 17 -10.53 3.25 -10.49
CA CYS A 17 -11.69 4.07 -10.27
C CYS A 17 -12.14 4.73 -11.57
N THR A 18 -13.11 4.10 -12.24
CA THR A 18 -14.05 4.84 -13.07
C THR A 18 -15.34 4.97 -12.24
N TYR A 19 -15.48 6.07 -11.53
CA TYR A 19 -16.73 6.46 -10.91
C TYR A 19 -17.68 6.87 -12.04
N LEU A 20 -18.79 6.11 -12.17
CA LEU A 20 -19.97 6.59 -12.86
C LEU A 20 -20.85 7.28 -11.83
N PRO A 21 -21.38 8.49 -12.11
CA PRO A 21 -22.22 9.20 -11.16
C PRO A 21 -23.49 8.41 -10.87
N ARG A 22 -23.85 8.31 -9.59
CA ARG A 22 -25.18 7.93 -9.15
C ARG A 22 -26.09 9.12 -9.43
N THR A 23 -26.95 9.00 -10.39
CA THR A 23 -28.16 9.83 -10.48
C THR A 23 -29.04 9.48 -9.30
N LEU A 24 -29.37 10.47 -8.50
CA LEU A 24 -30.45 10.43 -7.52
C LEU A 24 -31.76 10.42 -8.31
N GLU A 25 -32.43 9.28 -8.36
CA GLU A 25 -33.82 9.22 -8.77
C GLU A 25 -34.68 9.66 -7.57
N GLU A 26 -35.36 10.77 -7.78
CA GLU A 26 -36.46 11.23 -6.90
C GLU A 26 -37.61 10.25 -6.98
N SER A 27 -38.13 9.90 -5.81
CA SER A 27 -39.34 9.10 -5.66
C SER A 27 -40.58 9.93 -5.96
N PRO A 28 -41.50 9.48 -6.76
CA PRO A 28 -42.84 10.02 -6.72
C PRO A 28 -43.74 9.19 -5.79
N THR A 29 -44.51 9.91 -4.98
CA THR A 29 -45.57 9.46 -4.10
C THR A 29 -46.73 8.79 -4.85
N PRO A 30 -47.57 7.96 -4.16
CA PRO A 30 -48.54 7.11 -4.81
C PRO A 30 -49.90 7.78 -5.00
N LEU A 31 -50.55 7.52 -6.11
CA LEU A 31 -52.00 7.71 -6.28
C LEU A 31 -52.67 6.39 -6.72
N ASN A 32 -53.71 6.08 -5.95
CA ASN A 32 -54.64 4.99 -6.11
C ASN A 32 -55.28 4.85 -7.49
N SER A 33 -55.46 3.63 -7.95
CA SER A 33 -56.85 3.06 -8.23
C SER A 33 -56.77 1.70 -8.89
N THR A 34 -57.42 0.76 -8.25
CA THR A 34 -58.28 -0.36 -8.68
C THR A 34 -58.29 -0.77 -10.16
N GLU A 35 -58.08 -2.05 -10.41
CA GLU A 35 -59.00 -3.10 -10.92
C GLU A 35 -58.28 -4.37 -11.37
N ARG A 36 -58.54 -5.43 -10.77
CA ARG A 36 -59.21 -6.74 -11.00
C ARG A 36 -58.87 -7.51 -12.29
N LEU A 37 -58.70 -8.82 -11.99
CA LEU A 37 -58.99 -10.05 -12.76
C LEU A 37 -57.93 -10.48 -13.75
N SER A 38 -57.57 -11.72 -13.88
CA SER A 38 -57.95 -13.05 -13.42
C SER A 38 -56.95 -14.05 -14.00
N ASP A 39 -56.79 -15.09 -13.27
CA ASP A 39 -56.79 -16.52 -13.59
C ASP A 39 -55.63 -17.23 -14.25
N VAL A 40 -55.37 -18.28 -13.59
CA VAL A 40 -55.28 -19.75 -13.83
C VAL A 40 -53.83 -20.21 -14.04
N ALA A 41 -53.32 -21.11 -13.32
CA ALA A 41 -53.54 -22.32 -12.62
C ALA A 41 -52.26 -23.15 -12.49
N LEU A 42 -52.09 -23.75 -11.34
CA LEU A 42 -51.72 -25.13 -11.06
C LEU A 42 -50.34 -25.68 -11.52
N LEU A 43 -49.52 -26.02 -10.54
CA LEU A 43 -49.32 -27.38 -10.06
C LEU A 43 -48.32 -27.47 -8.90
N SER A 44 -48.79 -27.87 -7.73
CA SER A 44 -48.03 -28.49 -6.64
C SER A 44 -48.44 -29.97 -6.64
N PRO A 45 -47.99 -30.84 -5.73
CA PRO A 45 -46.73 -31.02 -5.00
C PRO A 45 -46.28 -32.48 -4.98
N LEU A 46 -45.15 -32.82 -4.41
CA LEU A 46 -44.86 -34.17 -3.91
C LEU A 46 -44.07 -34.16 -2.60
N ASN A 47 -44.80 -34.41 -1.58
CA ASN A 47 -44.73 -35.25 -0.38
C ASN A 47 -43.35 -35.71 0.12
N TRP A 48 -43.14 -35.33 1.35
CA TRP A 48 -42.31 -36.02 2.34
C TRP A 48 -43.18 -36.76 3.32
N PRO A 49 -42.84 -37.99 3.77
CA PRO A 49 -43.53 -38.61 4.88
C PRO A 49 -42.83 -38.40 6.21
N MET A 50 -43.65 -38.14 7.18
CA MET A 50 -43.35 -37.99 8.61
C MET A 50 -43.13 -39.34 9.30
N THR A 51 -42.41 -39.27 10.38
CA THR A 51 -42.08 -40.16 11.50
C THR A 51 -43.09 -41.24 11.91
N PRO A 52 -42.64 -42.25 12.67
CA PRO A 52 -43.11 -42.34 14.06
C PRO A 52 -42.05 -42.70 15.12
N THR A 53 -42.21 -42.15 16.30
CA THR A 53 -41.79 -42.64 17.62
C THR A 53 -42.95 -43.47 18.24
N PRO A 54 -42.82 -44.11 19.44
CA PRO A 54 -41.72 -44.75 20.10
C PRO A 54 -42.08 -46.18 20.62
N SER A 55 -41.18 -46.93 21.19
CA SER A 55 -41.47 -47.82 22.33
C SER A 55 -40.24 -48.41 23.00
N SER A 56 -40.33 -48.37 24.31
CA SER A 56 -39.47 -48.93 25.33
C SER A 56 -39.27 -50.45 25.26
N HIS A 57 -38.08 -50.88 25.67
CA HIS A 57 -37.80 -51.95 26.65
C HIS A 57 -36.30 -52.33 26.59
N GLY A 58 -35.53 -52.12 27.62
CA GLY A 58 -35.21 -53.14 28.58
C GLY A 58 -33.78 -53.72 28.42
N LEU A 59 -32.85 -53.25 29.28
CA LEU A 59 -31.78 -54.02 29.95
C LEU A 59 -30.77 -54.88 29.13
N LYS A 60 -29.49 -54.51 29.11
CA LYS A 60 -28.44 -55.22 29.88
C LYS A 60 -27.06 -54.57 29.75
N LEU A 61 -26.38 -54.52 30.89
CA LEU A 61 -24.98 -54.11 31.05
C LEU A 61 -24.03 -54.88 30.13
N SER A 62 -23.11 -54.15 29.51
CA SER A 62 -21.74 -54.66 29.30
C SER A 62 -20.77 -53.49 29.34
N ARG A 63 -19.87 -53.52 30.29
CA ARG A 63 -18.70 -52.64 30.41
C ARG A 63 -17.77 -52.88 29.27
N ASN A 64 -17.51 -51.87 28.45
CA ASN A 64 -16.22 -51.66 27.82
C ASN A 64 -16.05 -50.19 27.55
N SER A 65 -15.22 -49.53 28.31
CA SER A 65 -14.83 -48.14 28.25
C SER A 65 -13.92 -47.91 27.04
N SER A 66 -14.49 -47.51 25.91
CA SER A 66 -13.70 -46.84 24.86
C SER A 66 -13.73 -45.33 25.18
N LYS A 67 -12.56 -44.79 25.55
CA LYS A 67 -12.34 -43.35 25.72
C LYS A 67 -12.50 -42.68 24.36
N SER A 68 -13.70 -42.20 24.02
CA SER A 68 -13.92 -41.32 22.91
C SER A 68 -13.25 -39.98 23.25
N SER A 69 -12.16 -39.67 22.56
CA SER A 69 -11.50 -38.37 22.71
C SER A 69 -12.46 -37.28 22.20
N LYS A 70 -13.00 -36.49 23.13
CA LYS A 70 -13.87 -35.35 22.80
C LYS A 70 -13.06 -34.33 22.00
N THR A 71 -13.56 -33.93 20.84
CA THR A 71 -12.98 -32.89 19.99
C THR A 71 -13.87 -31.64 20.05
N CYS A 72 -13.25 -30.46 20.05
CA CYS A 72 -13.96 -29.18 19.96
C CYS A 72 -14.49 -29.00 18.53
N SER A 73 -15.82 -28.82 18.37
CA SER A 73 -16.45 -28.67 17.04
C SER A 73 -16.15 -27.35 16.34
N ILE A 74 -15.51 -26.40 17.03
CA ILE A 74 -15.11 -25.11 16.42
C ILE A 74 -13.72 -25.21 15.79
N CYS A 75 -12.73 -25.78 16.47
CA CYS A 75 -11.35 -25.87 15.97
C CYS A 75 -10.93 -27.29 15.59
N LEU A 76 -11.78 -28.29 15.78
CA LEU A 76 -11.57 -29.72 15.51
C LEU A 76 -10.42 -30.37 16.28
N ASN A 77 -9.82 -29.65 17.23
CA ASN A 77 -8.74 -30.19 18.07
C ASN A 77 -9.29 -30.96 19.28
N LYS A 78 -8.49 -31.93 19.76
CA LYS A 78 -8.84 -32.75 20.93
C LYS A 78 -8.90 -31.91 22.20
N MET A 79 -9.98 -32.03 22.97
CA MET A 79 -10.12 -31.43 24.29
C MET A 79 -9.48 -32.36 25.34
N LYS A 80 -8.31 -31.97 25.85
CA LYS A 80 -7.61 -32.69 26.94
C LYS A 80 -7.72 -31.89 28.23
N GLU A 81 -8.19 -32.49 29.30
CA GLU A 81 -8.09 -31.94 30.63
C GLU A 81 -6.61 -31.88 31.03
N GLY A 82 -6.11 -30.73 31.47
CA GLY A 82 -4.70 -30.51 31.84
C GLY A 82 -3.79 -30.00 30.71
N GLY A 83 -4.28 -29.77 29.50
CA GLY A 83 -3.48 -29.28 28.36
C GLY A 83 -3.32 -27.75 28.27
N GLY A 84 -3.54 -27.00 29.34
CA GLY A 84 -3.37 -25.54 29.33
C GLY A 84 -4.52 -24.73 28.68
N HIS A 85 -5.59 -25.40 28.23
CA HIS A 85 -6.76 -24.75 27.65
C HIS A 85 -7.99 -24.90 28.55
N ALA A 86 -8.57 -23.77 28.97
CA ALA A 86 -9.84 -23.78 29.68
C ALA A 86 -10.96 -24.34 28.78
N LEU A 87 -11.81 -25.21 29.32
CA LEU A 87 -12.96 -25.77 28.63
C LEU A 87 -14.23 -25.08 29.12
N PHE A 88 -15.10 -24.76 28.17
CA PHE A 88 -16.44 -24.25 28.44
C PHE A 88 -17.47 -25.32 28.08
N THR A 89 -18.37 -25.61 29.00
CA THR A 89 -19.52 -26.51 28.75
C THR A 89 -20.79 -25.69 28.84
N ALA A 90 -21.53 -25.65 27.75
CA ALA A 90 -22.80 -24.94 27.64
C ALA A 90 -23.93 -25.65 28.35
N GLU A 91 -25.05 -24.97 28.64
CA GLU A 91 -26.26 -25.52 29.26
C GLU A 91 -26.83 -26.75 28.51
N CYS A 92 -26.59 -26.82 27.20
CA CYS A 92 -26.92 -27.94 26.35
C CYS A 92 -25.92 -29.11 26.38
N SER A 93 -25.00 -29.12 27.37
CA SER A 93 -23.99 -30.15 27.61
C SER A 93 -22.92 -30.32 26.50
N HIS A 94 -22.86 -29.40 25.52
CA HIS A 94 -21.79 -29.37 24.54
C HIS A 94 -20.58 -28.61 25.08
N SER A 95 -19.37 -29.17 24.89
CA SER A 95 -18.14 -28.61 25.40
C SER A 95 -17.25 -28.09 24.27
N PHE A 96 -16.55 -27.00 24.55
CA PHE A 96 -15.67 -26.31 23.60
C PHE A 96 -14.42 -25.81 24.32
N HIS A 97 -13.35 -25.50 23.62
CA HIS A 97 -12.29 -24.70 24.19
C HIS A 97 -12.83 -23.29 24.49
N PHE A 98 -12.54 -22.76 25.65
CA PHE A 98 -13.05 -21.46 26.08
C PHE A 98 -12.75 -20.33 25.06
N HIS A 99 -11.52 -20.28 24.52
CA HIS A 99 -11.15 -19.29 23.53
C HIS A 99 -11.94 -19.41 22.21
N CYS A 100 -12.27 -20.64 21.81
CA CYS A 100 -13.07 -20.88 20.59
C CYS A 100 -14.50 -20.36 20.74
N ILE A 101 -15.11 -20.63 21.89
CA ILE A 101 -16.48 -20.18 22.12
C ILE A 101 -16.56 -18.69 22.43
N ALA A 102 -15.58 -18.14 23.14
CA ALA A 102 -15.48 -16.71 23.38
C ALA A 102 -15.35 -15.92 22.08
N SER A 103 -14.56 -16.40 21.11
CA SER A 103 -14.47 -15.82 19.78
C SER A 103 -15.81 -15.89 19.04
N ASN A 104 -16.50 -17.02 19.09
CA ASN A 104 -17.81 -17.20 18.44
C ASN A 104 -18.86 -16.23 19.00
N VAL A 105 -18.89 -16.02 20.31
CA VAL A 105 -19.77 -15.05 21.00
C VAL A 105 -19.41 -13.61 20.63
N LYS A 106 -18.15 -13.30 20.52
CA LYS A 106 -17.64 -11.97 20.16
C LYS A 106 -18.08 -11.55 18.74
N HIS A 107 -18.31 -12.52 17.86
CA HIS A 107 -18.89 -12.31 16.53
C HIS A 107 -20.43 -12.30 16.49
N GLY A 108 -21.08 -12.14 17.63
CA GLY A 108 -22.53 -12.02 17.75
C GLY A 108 -23.33 -13.33 17.76
N ASN A 109 -22.66 -14.49 17.79
CA ASN A 109 -23.33 -15.79 17.80
C ASN A 109 -23.66 -16.22 19.24
N GLN A 110 -24.92 -16.16 19.61
CA GLN A 110 -25.42 -16.51 20.96
C GLN A 110 -26.12 -17.88 20.98
N VAL A 111 -25.69 -18.77 20.10
CA VAL A 111 -26.30 -20.11 19.95
C VAL A 111 -25.20 -21.19 19.96
N CYS A 112 -25.52 -22.36 20.44
CA CYS A 112 -24.60 -23.49 20.45
C CYS A 112 -24.22 -23.91 19.01
N PRO A 113 -22.92 -23.96 18.64
CA PRO A 113 -22.50 -24.37 17.30
C PRO A 113 -22.89 -25.82 16.92
N VAL A 114 -23.18 -26.67 17.90
CA VAL A 114 -23.53 -28.08 17.68
C VAL A 114 -25.02 -28.29 17.54
N CYS A 115 -25.83 -27.80 18.51
CA CYS A 115 -27.27 -28.06 18.54
C CYS A 115 -28.13 -26.81 18.32
N ARG A 116 -27.54 -25.65 18.10
CA ARG A 116 -28.18 -24.35 17.86
C ARG A 116 -29.10 -23.87 19.03
N ALA A 117 -29.03 -24.50 20.20
CA ALA A 117 -29.73 -24.03 21.38
C ALA A 117 -29.26 -22.62 21.77
N LYS A 118 -30.19 -21.73 22.06
CA LYS A 118 -29.90 -20.35 22.51
C LYS A 118 -29.44 -20.41 23.96
N TRP A 119 -28.34 -19.74 24.29
CA TRP A 119 -27.80 -19.68 25.65
C TRP A 119 -28.53 -18.61 26.47
N LYS A 120 -28.79 -18.91 27.72
CA LYS A 120 -29.30 -17.94 28.69
C LYS A 120 -28.19 -17.16 29.35
N GLU A 121 -27.06 -17.83 29.61
CA GLU A 121 -25.85 -17.20 30.12
C GLU A 121 -24.78 -17.21 29.08
N ILE A 122 -24.28 -16.01 28.73
CA ILE A 122 -23.24 -15.83 27.73
C ILE A 122 -21.90 -15.76 28.44
N PRO A 123 -20.91 -16.61 28.09
CA PRO A 123 -19.57 -16.48 28.61
C PRO A 123 -18.97 -15.15 28.17
N MET A 124 -18.67 -14.28 29.12
CA MET A 124 -18.12 -12.92 28.93
C MET A 124 -19.16 -11.78 28.74
N GLN A 125 -20.08 -11.61 29.67
CA GLN A 125 -20.64 -10.30 29.94
C GLN A 125 -19.72 -9.58 30.93
N HIS A 126 -19.07 -8.50 30.48
CA HIS A 126 -18.50 -7.53 31.41
C HIS A 126 -19.67 -6.83 32.12
N PRO A 127 -19.61 -6.67 33.46
CA PRO A 127 -20.59 -5.83 34.12
C PRO A 127 -20.42 -4.40 33.59
N SER A 128 -21.47 -3.85 33.04
CA SER A 128 -21.61 -2.44 32.73
C SER A 128 -21.59 -1.67 34.04
N PHE A 129 -20.51 -0.96 34.32
CA PHE A 129 -20.48 0.05 35.34
C PHE A 129 -21.08 1.35 34.76
N ASP A 130 -22.36 1.54 35.01
CA ASP A 130 -22.98 2.86 34.98
C ASP A 130 -22.52 3.60 36.24
N LEU A 131 -21.75 4.66 36.05
CA LEU A 131 -21.45 5.62 37.11
C LEU A 131 -22.00 6.99 36.71
N PRO A 132 -22.86 7.61 37.55
CA PRO A 132 -23.30 8.98 37.34
C PRO A 132 -22.21 9.98 37.75
N TYR A 133 -22.17 11.04 36.99
CA TYR A 133 -21.45 12.27 37.31
C TYR A 133 -21.65 12.75 38.73
N LEU A 134 -20.58 13.07 39.46
CA LEU A 134 -20.53 14.11 40.44
C LEU A 134 -19.12 14.67 40.64
N PHE A 135 -19.03 16.00 40.52
CA PHE A 135 -17.89 16.86 40.84
C PHE A 135 -17.45 16.72 42.30
N ALA A 136 -16.14 16.81 42.59
CA ALA A 136 -15.55 17.75 43.53
C ALA A 136 -14.06 17.50 43.79
N ARG A 137 -13.29 18.50 43.46
CA ARG A 137 -12.23 19.24 44.18
C ARG A 137 -11.48 18.57 45.36
N SER A 138 -10.16 18.57 45.18
CA SER A 138 -9.19 19.29 46.07
C SER A 138 -8.50 18.57 47.24
N TYR A 139 -7.20 18.80 47.24
CA TYR A 139 -6.19 18.97 48.31
C TYR A 139 -5.30 17.81 48.72
N ASN A 140 -4.02 18.03 48.39
CA ASN A 140 -2.76 17.99 49.13
C ASN A 140 -2.55 16.95 50.29
N ASN A 141 -1.49 16.29 50.25
CA ASN A 141 -0.24 16.39 51.07
C ASN A 141 0.37 15.03 51.40
N ASP A 142 1.63 14.94 51.04
CA ASP A 142 2.82 14.56 51.81
C ASP A 142 2.95 13.20 52.54
N ALA A 143 4.14 12.76 52.34
CA ALA A 143 5.02 12.04 53.25
C ALA A 143 5.23 10.54 53.05
N ALA A 144 6.43 10.32 52.50
CA ALA A 144 7.42 9.32 52.86
C ALA A 144 7.02 8.20 53.86
N ILE A 145 7.42 6.99 53.52
CA ILE A 145 8.32 6.18 54.36
C ILE A 145 8.76 4.94 53.56
N SER A 146 10.08 4.79 53.48
CA SER A 146 10.84 3.60 53.14
C SER A 146 10.53 2.43 54.06
N LEU A 147 10.42 1.25 53.50
CA LEU A 147 10.86 0.05 54.23
C LEU A 147 11.34 -1.06 53.29
N VAL A 148 12.63 -1.25 53.37
CA VAL A 148 13.37 -2.38 52.84
C VAL A 148 12.98 -3.64 53.60
N HIS A 149 12.60 -4.71 52.88
CA HIS A 149 12.77 -6.06 53.43
C HIS A 149 13.41 -6.99 52.39
N ARG A 150 14.62 -7.36 52.71
CA ARG A 150 15.38 -8.47 52.12
C ARG A 150 14.79 -9.81 52.61
N LEU A 151 14.86 -10.81 51.67
CA LEU A 151 15.32 -12.19 51.90
C LEU A 151 14.41 -13.25 51.27
N PRO A 152 14.90 -14.45 51.01
CA PRO A 152 16.22 -14.92 50.62
C PRO A 152 16.25 -15.75 49.32
N ARG A 153 17.45 -15.97 48.80
CA ARG A 153 17.75 -16.89 47.70
C ARG A 153 17.44 -18.33 48.09
N SER A 154 16.69 -19.05 47.25
CA SER A 154 16.80 -20.50 47.11
C SER A 154 17.15 -20.86 45.66
N ARG A 155 18.21 -21.65 45.52
CA ARG A 155 18.64 -22.31 44.29
C ARG A 155 17.59 -23.35 43.90
N GLY A 156 17.23 -23.39 42.60
CA GLY A 156 16.42 -24.48 42.07
C GLY A 156 16.19 -24.32 40.60
N VAL A 157 17.05 -24.97 39.82
CA VAL A 157 16.81 -25.63 38.53
C VAL A 157 16.09 -24.85 37.42
N MET A 158 16.86 -24.59 36.36
CA MET A 158 16.43 -24.13 35.02
C MET A 158 15.32 -25.00 34.48
N ASN A 159 14.22 -24.33 34.06
CA ASN A 159 13.45 -24.73 32.90
C ASN A 159 12.91 -23.46 32.26
N GLN A 160 13.52 -23.07 31.15
CA GLN A 160 13.22 -21.85 30.41
C GLN A 160 12.00 -22.09 29.48
N GLY A 161 10.82 -21.77 29.98
CA GLY A 161 9.69 -21.38 29.18
C GLY A 161 9.50 -19.86 29.31
N ARG A 162 10.16 -19.06 28.48
CA ARG A 162 9.85 -17.61 28.36
C ARG A 162 8.46 -17.47 27.76
N GLY A 163 7.43 -17.39 28.58
CA GLY A 163 6.15 -16.81 28.21
C GLY A 163 6.40 -15.36 27.83
N LEU A 164 6.17 -15.04 26.56
CA LEU A 164 6.12 -13.65 26.07
C LEU A 164 5.09 -12.91 26.92
N ALA A 165 5.49 -11.80 27.54
CA ALA A 165 4.56 -10.90 28.20
C ALA A 165 3.48 -10.48 27.18
N PRO A 166 2.21 -10.34 27.61
CA PRO A 166 1.15 -9.89 26.71
C PRO A 166 1.52 -8.54 26.13
N GLU A 167 1.29 -8.39 24.82
CA GLU A 167 1.57 -7.16 24.10
C GLU A 167 0.78 -5.99 24.72
N PRO A 168 1.40 -4.82 24.93
CA PRO A 168 0.70 -3.67 25.49
C PRO A 168 -0.43 -3.22 24.57
N SER A 169 -1.52 -2.73 25.15
CA SER A 169 -2.66 -2.22 24.39
C SER A 169 -2.28 -1.04 23.47
N MET A 170 -1.27 -0.27 23.86
CA MET A 170 -0.74 0.90 23.15
C MET A 170 0.79 0.94 23.30
N PHE A 171 1.48 1.33 22.22
CA PHE A 171 2.92 1.60 22.25
C PHE A 171 3.15 3.06 22.65
N ASP A 172 3.59 3.32 23.86
CA ASP A 172 3.83 4.65 24.41
C ASP A 172 5.28 4.93 24.79
N ASP A 173 6.18 4.03 24.39
CA ASP A 173 7.62 4.02 24.71
C ASP A 173 8.49 4.59 23.57
N ASP A 174 7.87 5.26 22.57
CA ASP A 174 8.57 5.88 21.45
C ASP A 174 9.41 7.09 21.91
N GLU A 175 10.59 7.26 21.30
CA GLU A 175 11.46 8.41 21.58
C GLU A 175 10.81 9.70 21.11
N ARG A 176 10.66 10.67 22.03
CA ARG A 176 9.99 11.94 21.77
C ARG A 176 10.78 12.81 20.79
N LEU A 177 10.05 13.55 19.98
CA LEU A 177 10.64 14.63 19.18
C LEU A 177 10.92 15.81 20.10
N GLU A 178 12.13 16.37 20.00
CA GLU A 178 12.41 17.64 20.65
C GLU A 178 11.51 18.70 20.00
N GLN A 179 10.66 19.33 20.80
CA GLN A 179 9.96 20.52 20.37
C GLN A 179 11.04 21.54 20.01
N GLN A 180 11.27 21.76 18.71
CA GLN A 180 11.96 22.96 18.31
C GLN A 180 11.19 24.11 18.94
N LEU A 181 11.80 24.73 19.97
CA LEU A 181 11.33 25.99 20.50
C LEU A 181 11.13 26.89 19.29
N VAL A 182 9.88 27.09 18.92
CA VAL A 182 9.52 28.18 18.02
C VAL A 182 10.03 29.41 18.76
N PHE A 183 11.17 29.97 18.33
CA PHE A 183 11.61 31.27 18.76
C PHE A 183 10.51 32.26 18.35
N SER A 184 9.50 32.36 19.21
CA SER A 184 8.50 33.39 19.19
C SER A 184 9.21 34.67 19.61
N GLY A 185 9.49 35.52 18.67
CA GLY A 185 9.87 36.86 18.95
C GLY A 185 11.23 37.31 18.50
N LYS A 186 11.47 37.33 17.20
CA LYS A 186 12.14 38.41 16.48
C LYS A 186 11.72 38.31 15.03
N SER A 187 11.16 39.38 14.53
CA SER A 187 10.69 39.54 13.16
C SER A 187 11.73 39.03 12.16
N TYR A 188 11.40 37.94 11.51
CA TYR A 188 12.11 37.41 10.34
C TYR A 188 11.93 38.29 9.09
N SER A 189 11.39 39.51 9.26
CA SER A 189 11.17 40.45 8.16
C SER A 189 12.46 41.00 7.56
N ASP A 190 13.59 40.99 8.28
CA ASP A 190 14.85 41.56 7.78
C ASP A 190 15.84 40.55 7.22
N ALA A 191 15.53 39.23 7.28
CA ALA A 191 16.38 38.17 6.72
C ALA A 191 15.84 37.58 5.41
N LEU A 192 14.67 38.02 4.95
CA LEU A 192 13.99 37.54 3.74
C LEU A 192 14.29 38.36 2.47
N GLU A 193 15.12 39.38 2.55
CA GLU A 193 15.59 40.10 1.36
C GLU A 193 16.73 39.38 0.61
N ASN A 194 17.24 38.27 1.11
CA ASN A 194 18.23 37.46 0.39
C ASN A 194 17.58 36.22 -0.21
N ASN A 195 17.01 36.36 -1.42
CA ASN A 195 16.89 35.36 -2.51
C ASN A 195 16.95 33.87 -2.12
N HIS A 196 16.06 33.38 -1.26
CA HIS A 196 15.72 31.98 -1.28
C HIS A 196 14.65 31.77 -2.34
N PRO A 197 14.93 31.11 -3.49
CA PRO A 197 13.91 30.82 -4.46
C PRO A 197 12.88 29.92 -3.76
N VAL A 198 11.66 30.44 -3.64
CA VAL A 198 10.50 29.63 -3.22
C VAL A 198 10.50 28.39 -4.12
N ARG A 199 10.56 27.21 -3.53
CA ARG A 199 10.51 25.94 -4.26
C ARG A 199 9.12 25.82 -4.88
N MET A 200 8.98 26.25 -6.12
CA MET A 200 7.71 26.19 -6.84
C MET A 200 7.62 24.86 -7.61
N MET A 201 6.49 24.23 -7.51
CA MET A 201 6.12 23.14 -8.43
C MET A 201 5.96 23.69 -9.85
N ASP A 202 6.34 22.88 -10.85
CA ASP A 202 6.08 23.18 -12.27
C ASP A 202 4.78 22.47 -12.69
N LEU A 203 3.92 23.21 -13.38
CA LEU A 203 2.67 22.74 -13.97
C LEU A 203 2.65 23.08 -15.45
N LYS A 204 2.65 22.05 -16.31
CA LYS A 204 2.53 22.20 -17.76
C LYS A 204 1.28 21.49 -18.28
N ILE A 205 0.71 22.05 -19.33
CA ILE A 205 -0.52 21.53 -19.92
C ILE A 205 -0.29 21.37 -21.42
N TYR A 206 -0.60 20.20 -21.94
CA TYR A 206 -0.45 19.87 -23.35
C TYR A 206 -1.79 19.40 -23.90
N PRO A 207 -2.39 20.10 -24.89
CA PRO A 207 -3.53 19.59 -25.61
C PRO A 207 -3.12 18.52 -26.61
N GLU A 208 -4.01 17.59 -26.92
CA GLU A 208 -3.79 16.54 -27.93
C GLU A 208 -3.38 17.12 -29.29
N VAL A 209 -4.02 18.20 -29.69
CA VAL A 209 -3.70 19.00 -30.87
C VAL A 209 -3.87 20.48 -30.54
N SER A 210 -3.16 21.37 -31.27
CA SER A 210 -3.18 22.80 -30.99
C SER A 210 -4.44 23.49 -31.50
N ALA A 211 -5.12 22.90 -32.50
CA ALA A 211 -6.30 23.47 -33.14
C ALA A 211 -7.35 22.41 -33.50
N VAL A 212 -8.63 22.79 -33.42
CA VAL A 212 -9.77 21.98 -33.84
C VAL A 212 -10.66 22.87 -34.74
N PRO A 213 -11.12 22.42 -35.93
CA PRO A 213 -11.99 23.21 -36.75
C PRO A 213 -13.22 23.73 -36.01
N ARG A 214 -13.67 24.93 -36.33
CA ARG A 214 -14.77 25.59 -35.61
C ARG A 214 -16.07 24.78 -35.68
N ALA A 215 -16.35 24.18 -36.82
CA ALA A 215 -17.56 23.39 -37.06
C ALA A 215 -17.52 22.01 -36.44
N ASP A 216 -16.32 21.51 -36.05
CA ASP A 216 -16.14 20.16 -35.56
C ASP A 216 -16.46 20.07 -34.08
N SER A 217 -17.13 18.99 -33.70
CA SER A 217 -17.17 18.50 -32.30
C SER A 217 -16.11 17.43 -32.09
N ARG A 218 -15.50 17.41 -30.92
CA ARG A 218 -14.56 16.36 -30.48
C ARG A 218 -15.06 15.73 -29.22
N GLU A 219 -15.42 14.46 -29.29
CA GLU A 219 -15.61 13.64 -28.09
C GLU A 219 -14.28 13.07 -27.66
N LYS A 220 -14.02 13.09 -26.32
CA LYS A 220 -12.79 12.54 -25.73
C LYS A 220 -11.50 13.19 -26.25
N PHE A 221 -11.50 14.50 -26.35
CA PHE A 221 -10.28 15.26 -26.59
C PHE A 221 -9.37 15.17 -25.35
N ASP A 222 -8.16 14.66 -25.52
CA ASP A 222 -7.24 14.43 -24.41
C ASP A 222 -6.36 15.66 -24.15
N VAL A 223 -6.29 16.02 -22.88
CA VAL A 223 -5.40 17.07 -22.34
C VAL A 223 -4.48 16.43 -21.31
N LEU A 224 -3.18 16.56 -21.51
CA LEU A 224 -2.19 16.11 -20.55
C LEU A 224 -1.87 17.23 -19.54
N VAL A 225 -1.92 16.89 -18.27
CA VAL A 225 -1.41 17.71 -17.17
C VAL A 225 -0.14 17.06 -16.65
N HIS A 226 0.97 17.77 -16.79
CA HIS A 226 2.28 17.39 -16.31
C HIS A 226 2.63 18.23 -15.08
N LEU A 227 2.93 17.55 -13.97
CA LEU A 227 3.35 18.15 -12.71
C LEU A 227 4.77 17.69 -12.39
N ARG A 228 5.62 18.60 -11.94
CA ARG A 228 6.96 18.30 -11.44
C ARG A 228 7.21 18.99 -10.10
N ALA A 229 7.63 18.20 -9.11
CA ALA A 229 8.05 18.77 -7.84
C ALA A 229 9.40 19.48 -7.98
N ALA A 230 9.60 20.55 -7.19
CA ALA A 230 10.84 21.30 -7.22
C ALA A 230 12.05 20.42 -6.87
N ALA A 231 13.17 20.70 -7.54
CA ALA A 231 14.45 20.05 -7.27
C ALA A 231 14.95 20.32 -5.85
N MET A 232 15.67 19.36 -5.27
CA MET A 232 16.49 19.65 -4.09
C MET A 232 17.64 20.58 -4.51
N VAL A 233 17.71 21.76 -3.90
CA VAL A 233 18.82 22.67 -4.14
C VAL A 233 20.09 22.05 -3.57
N THR A 234 20.90 21.45 -4.42
CA THR A 234 22.26 21.04 -4.09
C THR A 234 23.12 22.29 -4.16
N GLY A 235 23.68 22.72 -3.02
CA GLY A 235 24.62 23.85 -3.01
C GLY A 235 25.77 23.59 -3.99
N ASN A 236 26.12 24.63 -4.77
CA ASN A 236 27.22 24.59 -5.74
C ASN A 236 28.47 23.94 -5.13
N ALA A 237 28.94 22.89 -5.76
CA ALA A 237 30.14 22.11 -5.39
C ALA A 237 31.47 22.89 -5.46
N ASN A 238 31.44 24.21 -5.68
CA ASN A 238 32.63 25.05 -5.84
C ASN A 238 33.07 25.78 -4.56
N SER A 239 32.48 25.48 -3.39
CA SER A 239 32.99 26.01 -2.12
C SER A 239 33.95 25.01 -1.50
N LEU A 240 35.25 25.34 -1.51
CA LEU A 240 36.37 24.57 -0.94
C LEU A 240 36.34 24.38 0.59
N ASN A 241 35.25 24.70 1.24
CA ASN A 241 35.01 24.39 2.66
C ASN A 241 34.08 23.20 2.81
N ASN A 242 34.63 22.10 3.24
CA ASN A 242 34.01 20.79 3.53
C ASN A 242 32.94 20.80 4.65
N GLN A 243 32.19 21.86 4.81
CA GLN A 243 30.92 21.86 5.55
C GLN A 243 29.80 21.68 4.51
N ILE A 244 29.40 20.42 4.33
CA ILE A 244 28.20 20.05 3.59
C ILE A 244 27.02 20.79 4.27
N SER A 245 26.62 21.93 3.72
CA SER A 245 25.37 22.60 4.06
C SER A 245 24.25 21.64 3.66
N ARG A 246 23.88 20.75 4.58
CA ARG A 246 22.71 19.91 4.43
C ARG A 246 21.51 20.85 4.50
N TYR A 247 20.93 21.15 3.33
CA TYR A 247 19.64 21.81 3.31
C TYR A 247 18.66 21.03 4.19
N PRO A 248 17.87 21.71 5.00
CA PRO A 248 16.92 21.04 5.89
C PRO A 248 15.93 20.24 5.04
N ARG A 249 15.91 18.93 5.22
CA ARG A 249 14.90 18.05 4.71
C ARG A 249 13.93 17.67 5.82
N ALA A 250 12.72 17.28 5.44
CA ALA A 250 11.76 16.78 6.39
C ALA A 250 12.25 15.47 7.05
N PRO A 251 12.15 15.35 8.37
CA PRO A 251 12.46 14.11 9.06
C PRO A 251 11.39 13.05 8.82
N VAL A 252 11.80 11.77 8.88
CA VAL A 252 10.98 10.61 8.54
C VAL A 252 10.76 9.73 9.76
N ASP A 253 9.52 9.22 9.94
CA ASP A 253 9.22 8.07 10.78
C ASP A 253 9.13 6.83 9.89
N LEU A 254 10.05 5.91 10.06
CA LEU A 254 10.12 4.67 9.28
C LEU A 254 9.84 3.45 10.16
N VAL A 255 8.93 2.59 9.71
CA VAL A 255 8.78 1.25 10.28
C VAL A 255 9.16 0.23 9.22
N THR A 256 10.07 -0.68 9.56
CA THR A 256 10.39 -1.81 8.69
C THR A 256 9.82 -3.10 9.28
N VAL A 257 9.12 -3.88 8.44
CA VAL A 257 8.48 -5.15 8.78
C VAL A 257 9.23 -6.24 8.02
N LEU A 258 10.05 -7.00 8.75
CA LEU A 258 11.06 -7.90 8.19
C LEU A 258 10.67 -9.36 8.41
N ASP A 259 10.63 -10.12 7.34
CA ASP A 259 10.49 -11.56 7.39
C ASP A 259 11.76 -12.22 7.95
N ILE A 260 11.58 -13.01 9.00
CA ILE A 260 12.61 -13.87 9.57
C ILE A 260 12.14 -15.33 9.66
N SER A 261 11.26 -15.74 8.74
CA SER A 261 10.80 -17.12 8.61
C SER A 261 11.93 -18.08 8.26
N GLY A 262 11.64 -19.39 8.30
CA GLY A 262 12.64 -20.42 8.04
C GLY A 262 13.26 -20.35 6.64
N SER A 263 12.51 -19.90 5.62
CA SER A 263 12.97 -19.67 4.24
C SER A 263 14.05 -18.61 4.10
N MET A 264 14.07 -17.65 5.07
CA MET A 264 15.08 -16.60 5.13
C MET A 264 16.45 -17.05 5.61
N ALA A 265 16.59 -18.30 6.05
CA ALA A 265 17.85 -18.79 6.62
C ALA A 265 19.03 -18.69 5.62
N GLY A 266 20.23 -18.43 6.15
CA GLY A 266 21.46 -18.38 5.36
C GLY A 266 21.70 -17.04 4.67
N THR A 267 21.94 -17.05 3.36
CA THR A 267 22.35 -15.88 2.57
C THR A 267 21.30 -14.78 2.56
N LYS A 268 20.02 -15.13 2.42
CA LYS A 268 18.91 -14.18 2.39
C LYS A 268 18.89 -13.28 3.63
N LEU A 269 18.91 -13.89 4.82
CA LEU A 269 18.91 -13.14 6.07
C LEU A 269 20.18 -12.28 6.23
N ALA A 270 21.35 -12.78 5.79
CA ALA A 270 22.60 -12.03 5.84
C ALA A 270 22.53 -10.78 4.95
N LEU A 271 21.99 -10.91 3.73
CA LEU A 271 21.81 -9.81 2.79
C LEU A 271 20.76 -8.82 3.29
N LEU A 272 19.65 -9.31 3.89
CA LEU A 272 18.66 -8.45 4.53
C LEU A 272 19.26 -7.62 5.66
N LYS A 273 20.04 -8.23 6.55
CA LYS A 273 20.75 -7.52 7.63
C LYS A 273 21.70 -6.46 7.09
N ARG A 274 22.44 -6.77 6.03
CA ARG A 274 23.32 -5.81 5.37
C ARG A 274 22.54 -4.64 4.77
N ALA A 275 21.45 -4.91 4.09
CA ALA A 275 20.59 -3.90 3.50
C ALA A 275 19.95 -3.00 4.58
N MET A 276 19.52 -3.58 5.71
CA MET A 276 19.06 -2.80 6.85
C MET A 276 20.17 -1.97 7.49
N GLY A 277 21.40 -2.49 7.54
CA GLY A 277 22.57 -1.72 7.97
C GLY A 277 22.79 -0.48 7.10
N PHE A 278 22.64 -0.61 5.78
CA PHE A 278 22.70 0.52 4.85
C PHE A 278 21.58 1.54 5.12
N VAL A 279 20.33 1.10 5.31
CA VAL A 279 19.20 1.98 5.67
C VAL A 279 19.50 2.75 6.96
N ILE A 280 19.90 2.06 8.04
CA ILE A 280 20.18 2.67 9.34
C ILE A 280 21.28 3.74 9.24
N GLN A 281 22.31 3.51 8.43
CA GLN A 281 23.42 4.46 8.25
C GLN A 281 23.03 5.72 7.46
N ASN A 282 22.02 5.62 6.55
CA ASN A 282 21.58 6.74 5.73
C ASN A 282 20.44 7.56 6.35
N LEU A 283 19.79 7.07 7.41
CA LEU A 283 18.83 7.87 8.19
C LEU A 283 19.57 8.95 9.00
N GLY A 284 19.01 10.14 9.08
CA GLY A 284 19.57 11.27 9.85
C GLY A 284 19.19 11.20 11.33
N SER A 285 19.84 12.05 12.16
CA SER A 285 19.62 12.08 13.61
C SER A 285 18.18 12.44 14.02
N ASN A 286 17.44 13.15 13.16
CA ASN A 286 16.05 13.53 13.40
C ASN A 286 15.04 12.50 12.86
N ASP A 287 15.51 11.54 12.04
CA ASP A 287 14.66 10.43 11.60
C ASP A 287 14.50 9.42 12.73
N ARG A 288 13.35 8.77 12.77
CA ARG A 288 13.10 7.68 13.70
C ARG A 288 12.86 6.38 12.95
N LEU A 289 13.36 5.30 13.50
CA LEU A 289 13.17 3.94 12.98
C LEU A 289 12.60 3.04 14.06
N SER A 290 11.66 2.17 13.69
CA SER A 290 11.28 0.97 14.44
C SER A 290 11.35 -0.24 13.52
N VAL A 291 11.71 -1.38 14.06
CA VAL A 291 11.81 -2.64 13.30
C VAL A 291 10.90 -3.69 13.92
N ILE A 292 10.02 -4.22 13.11
CA ILE A 292 9.18 -5.38 13.38
C ILE A 292 9.83 -6.58 12.70
N ALA A 293 10.09 -7.65 13.45
CA ALA A 293 10.51 -8.92 12.87
C ALA A 293 9.36 -9.92 13.02
N PHE A 294 9.02 -10.62 11.94
CA PHE A 294 7.95 -11.61 11.96
C PHE A 294 8.39 -12.96 11.39
N SER A 295 7.80 -14.01 11.96
CA SER A 295 7.84 -15.37 11.47
C SER A 295 6.46 -16.02 11.72
N SER A 296 6.34 -17.06 12.53
CA SER A 296 5.03 -17.55 13.02
C SER A 296 4.29 -16.51 13.88
N THR A 297 5.03 -15.64 14.54
CA THR A 297 4.55 -14.49 15.32
C THR A 297 5.40 -13.26 15.01
N ALA A 298 4.83 -12.08 15.22
CA ALA A 298 5.55 -10.83 15.04
C ALA A 298 6.00 -10.23 16.36
N ARG A 299 7.15 -9.55 16.36
CA ARG A 299 7.67 -8.83 17.53
C ARG A 299 8.31 -7.51 17.11
N ARG A 300 8.10 -6.46 17.90
CA ARG A 300 8.81 -5.20 17.76
C ARG A 300 10.20 -5.36 18.39
N LEU A 301 11.27 -5.11 17.64
CA LEU A 301 12.64 -5.24 18.13
C LEU A 301 13.02 -4.08 19.04
N PHE A 302 12.56 -2.87 18.70
CA PHE A 302 12.75 -1.64 19.48
C PHE A 302 11.68 -0.60 19.09
N PRO A 303 11.35 0.37 19.99
CA PRO A 303 10.40 1.44 19.71
C PRO A 303 10.89 2.38 18.61
N LEU A 304 10.05 3.33 18.15
CA LEU A 304 10.50 4.41 17.27
C LEU A 304 11.60 5.22 17.96
N THR A 305 12.83 5.00 17.48
CA THR A 305 14.06 5.53 18.05
C THR A 305 14.71 6.49 17.06
N LYS A 306 15.18 7.65 17.54
CA LYS A 306 15.95 8.60 16.73
C LYS A 306 17.25 7.95 16.23
N MET A 307 17.60 8.18 14.96
CA MET A 307 18.81 7.64 14.35
C MET A 307 20.04 8.53 14.65
N SER A 308 20.19 8.91 15.93
CA SER A 308 21.46 9.40 16.49
C SER A 308 22.51 8.28 16.46
N ASP A 309 23.78 8.58 16.77
CA ASP A 309 24.82 7.54 16.78
C ASP A 309 24.52 6.39 17.74
N ALA A 310 23.99 6.72 18.94
CA ALA A 310 23.54 5.70 19.90
C ALA A 310 22.30 4.92 19.38
N GLY A 311 21.36 5.60 18.72
CA GLY A 311 20.18 4.97 18.12
C GLY A 311 20.56 4.03 16.98
N ARG A 312 21.44 4.44 16.09
CA ARG A 312 21.98 3.59 14.99
C ARG A 312 22.66 2.34 15.54
N GLN A 313 23.48 2.51 16.59
CA GLN A 313 24.19 1.38 17.20
C GLN A 313 23.23 0.37 17.83
N ARG A 314 22.19 0.84 18.56
CA ARG A 314 21.13 -0.02 19.09
C ARG A 314 20.34 -0.73 17.99
N ALA A 315 19.97 -0.02 16.92
CA ALA A 315 19.25 -0.58 15.80
C ALA A 315 20.07 -1.66 15.07
N LEU A 316 21.37 -1.41 14.80
CA LEU A 316 22.27 -2.37 14.18
C LEU A 316 22.42 -3.63 15.05
N GLN A 317 22.58 -3.47 16.37
CA GLN A 317 22.67 -4.60 17.31
C GLN A 317 21.39 -5.43 17.30
N ALA A 318 20.23 -4.79 17.34
CA ALA A 318 18.93 -5.46 17.31
C ALA A 318 18.71 -6.23 16.00
N VAL A 319 18.98 -5.61 14.84
CA VAL A 319 18.84 -6.25 13.52
C VAL A 319 19.82 -7.41 13.37
N ASN A 320 21.09 -7.26 13.83
CA ASN A 320 22.07 -8.34 13.73
C ASN A 320 21.75 -9.54 14.66
N SER A 321 20.97 -9.32 15.72
CA SER A 321 20.60 -10.38 16.68
C SER A 321 19.49 -11.31 16.17
N VAL A 322 18.76 -10.97 15.10
CA VAL A 322 17.64 -11.80 14.62
C VAL A 322 18.16 -13.10 14.00
N VAL A 323 17.38 -14.16 14.15
CA VAL A 323 17.67 -15.51 13.62
C VAL A 323 16.43 -15.99 12.88
N ALA A 324 16.63 -16.58 11.71
CA ALA A 324 15.53 -17.13 10.92
C ALA A 324 14.97 -18.39 11.56
N ASN A 325 13.63 -18.44 11.72
CA ASN A 325 12.91 -19.61 12.20
C ASN A 325 11.40 -19.51 11.95
N GLY A 326 10.70 -20.63 12.04
CA GLY A 326 9.23 -20.68 12.02
C GLY A 326 8.61 -20.48 10.64
N GLY A 327 7.30 -20.26 10.63
CA GLY A 327 6.48 -19.98 9.44
C GLY A 327 6.44 -18.49 9.09
N THR A 328 5.51 -18.10 8.22
CA THR A 328 5.39 -16.74 7.66
C THR A 328 4.01 -16.18 7.96
N ASN A 329 3.91 -15.20 8.89
CA ASN A 329 2.66 -14.51 9.27
C ASN A 329 2.77 -13.03 8.93
N ILE A 330 2.60 -12.72 7.64
CA ILE A 330 2.70 -11.35 7.11
C ILE A 330 1.65 -10.44 7.76
N ALA A 331 0.44 -10.95 7.93
CA ALA A 331 -0.68 -10.21 8.49
C ALA A 331 -0.40 -9.69 9.91
N GLU A 332 0.21 -10.50 10.78
CA GLU A 332 0.56 -10.08 12.13
C GLU A 332 1.71 -9.06 12.12
N GLY A 333 2.73 -9.30 11.27
CA GLY A 333 3.83 -8.36 11.06
C GLY A 333 3.33 -6.98 10.65
N LEU A 334 2.47 -6.95 9.63
CA LEU A 334 1.92 -5.70 9.09
C LEU A 334 1.03 -4.99 10.11
N ARG A 335 0.10 -5.71 10.79
CA ARG A 335 -0.74 -5.12 11.84
C ARG A 335 0.09 -4.48 12.95
N LYS A 336 1.18 -5.11 13.35
CA LYS A 336 2.08 -4.57 14.37
C LYS A 336 2.85 -3.35 13.87
N GLY A 337 3.31 -3.34 12.63
CA GLY A 337 3.93 -2.17 12.00
C GLY A 337 3.00 -0.98 11.91
N VAL A 338 1.75 -1.21 11.49
CA VAL A 338 0.72 -0.16 11.44
C VAL A 338 0.38 0.36 12.83
N LYS A 339 0.24 -0.53 13.82
CA LYS A 339 0.00 -0.15 15.21
C LYS A 339 1.09 0.79 15.75
N VAL A 340 2.36 0.55 15.45
CA VAL A 340 3.45 1.48 15.82
C VAL A 340 3.21 2.86 15.22
N MET A 341 2.77 2.92 13.96
CA MET A 341 2.50 4.20 13.28
C MET A 341 1.25 4.92 13.81
N GLU A 342 0.21 4.18 14.21
CA GLU A 342 -1.02 4.74 14.78
C GLU A 342 -0.82 5.28 16.20
N ASP A 343 -0.09 4.54 17.04
CA ASP A 343 0.11 4.84 18.46
C ASP A 343 1.10 6.01 18.70
N ARG A 344 1.78 6.52 17.65
CA ARG A 344 2.73 7.63 17.77
C ARG A 344 2.10 8.87 18.41
N ARG A 345 2.67 9.35 19.49
CA ARG A 345 2.29 10.64 20.12
C ARG A 345 2.80 11.81 19.30
N ASP A 346 4.10 11.83 19.02
CA ASP A 346 4.74 12.81 18.16
C ASP A 346 4.89 12.23 16.75
N LYS A 347 4.67 13.06 15.73
CA LYS A 347 4.68 12.62 14.33
C LYS A 347 5.67 13.44 13.52
N ASN A 348 6.65 12.78 12.93
CA ASN A 348 7.43 13.39 11.86
C ASN A 348 6.52 13.60 10.62
N PRO A 349 6.78 14.63 9.83
CA PRO A 349 5.93 14.96 8.68
C PRO A 349 5.88 13.84 7.64
N VAL A 350 6.96 13.14 7.41
CA VAL A 350 7.01 12.00 6.49
C VAL A 350 6.92 10.70 7.30
N ALA A 351 6.06 9.77 6.87
CA ALA A 351 5.88 8.47 7.50
C ALA A 351 5.73 7.38 6.45
N SER A 352 6.36 6.23 6.65
CA SER A 352 6.26 5.11 5.73
C SER A 352 6.53 3.77 6.42
N ILE A 353 5.96 2.71 5.86
CA ILE A 353 6.23 1.32 6.25
C ILE A 353 6.91 0.62 5.07
N ILE A 354 7.98 -0.13 5.35
CA ILE A 354 8.63 -1.01 4.39
C ILE A 354 8.39 -2.46 4.83
N LEU A 355 7.76 -3.25 3.97
CA LEU A 355 7.51 -4.67 4.17
C LEU A 355 8.44 -5.50 3.27
N LEU A 356 9.19 -6.44 3.85
CA LEU A 356 10.04 -7.37 3.10
C LEU A 356 9.66 -8.82 3.45
N SER A 357 9.43 -9.66 2.43
CA SER A 357 9.16 -11.10 2.59
C SER A 357 9.60 -11.90 1.38
N ASP A 358 10.05 -13.14 1.63
CA ASP A 358 10.39 -14.13 0.58
C ASP A 358 9.39 -15.28 0.52
N GLY A 359 8.35 -15.26 1.35
CA GLY A 359 7.42 -16.37 1.52
C GLY A 359 5.96 -15.99 1.30
N ARG A 360 5.13 -17.04 1.25
CA ARG A 360 3.67 -16.91 1.24
C ARG A 360 3.16 -16.87 2.68
N ASP A 361 2.11 -16.10 2.92
CA ASP A 361 1.46 -16.09 4.23
C ASP A 361 0.85 -17.47 4.53
N THR A 362 1.40 -18.16 5.53
CA THR A 362 0.99 -19.52 5.91
C THR A 362 -0.19 -19.53 6.90
N TYR A 363 -0.64 -18.36 7.37
CA TYR A 363 -1.67 -18.23 8.40
C TYR A 363 -3.02 -17.74 7.86
N THR A 364 -3.04 -17.00 6.76
CA THR A 364 -4.27 -16.43 6.17
C THR A 364 -4.82 -17.23 4.98
N MET A 365 -4.11 -18.26 4.51
CA MET A 365 -4.37 -19.01 3.28
C MET A 365 -5.61 -19.91 3.28
N ASN A 366 -6.43 -19.93 4.32
CA ASN A 366 -7.59 -20.83 4.41
C ASN A 366 -8.88 -20.29 3.75
N GLN A 367 -8.80 -19.20 3.00
CA GLN A 367 -9.95 -18.64 2.27
C GLN A 367 -9.75 -18.81 0.77
N ALA A 368 -10.77 -19.37 0.10
CA ALA A 368 -10.76 -19.58 -1.35
C ALA A 368 -10.67 -18.27 -2.18
N ASP A 369 -10.92 -17.13 -1.56
CA ASP A 369 -10.76 -15.80 -2.13
C ASP A 369 -10.24 -14.84 -1.04
N PRO A 370 -8.92 -14.73 -0.87
CA PRO A 370 -8.34 -13.92 0.19
C PRO A 370 -8.56 -12.44 -0.09
N ASN A 371 -9.46 -11.82 0.68
CA ASN A 371 -9.61 -10.37 0.66
C ASN A 371 -8.46 -9.72 1.44
N TYR A 372 -7.34 -9.52 0.78
CA TYR A 372 -6.12 -8.93 1.35
C TYR A 372 -6.32 -7.54 1.97
N LYS A 373 -7.38 -6.81 1.57
CA LYS A 373 -7.74 -5.53 2.19
C LYS A 373 -8.11 -5.66 3.67
N LEU A 374 -8.63 -6.82 4.08
CA LEU A 374 -8.96 -7.09 5.48
C LEU A 374 -7.74 -7.30 6.37
N LEU A 375 -6.56 -7.50 5.79
CA LEU A 375 -5.30 -7.61 6.53
C LEU A 375 -4.79 -6.24 7.01
N LEU A 376 -5.18 -5.17 6.31
CA LEU A 376 -4.88 -3.81 6.69
C LEU A 376 -5.92 -3.33 7.73
N PRO A 377 -5.50 -2.59 8.77
CA PRO A 377 -6.44 -1.91 9.65
C PRO A 377 -7.37 -0.98 8.89
N LEU A 378 -8.57 -0.78 9.42
CA LEU A 378 -9.57 0.13 8.81
C LEU A 378 -9.05 1.55 8.62
N SER A 379 -8.12 2.00 9.45
CA SER A 379 -7.44 3.28 9.33
C SER A 379 -6.70 3.48 8.00
N MET A 380 -6.28 2.39 7.35
CA MET A 380 -5.56 2.44 6.07
C MET A 380 -6.46 2.34 4.84
N HIS A 381 -7.72 1.92 4.97
CA HIS A 381 -8.62 1.76 3.82
C HIS A 381 -10.06 2.28 4.03
N GLY A 382 -10.35 2.90 5.18
CA GLY A 382 -11.66 3.48 5.48
C GLY A 382 -11.93 4.78 4.71
N CYS A 383 -13.17 4.96 4.24
CA CYS A 383 -13.58 6.07 3.39
C CYS A 383 -13.54 7.45 4.09
N GLU A 384 -13.56 7.48 5.42
CA GLU A 384 -13.67 8.74 6.19
C GLU A 384 -12.32 9.31 6.67
N SER A 385 -11.23 8.53 6.62
CA SER A 385 -9.94 8.92 7.19
C SER A 385 -8.87 9.24 6.14
N LYS A 386 -9.24 9.72 4.96
CA LYS A 386 -8.36 9.90 3.78
C LYS A 386 -7.18 10.88 3.97
N ARG A 387 -7.09 11.59 5.09
CA ARG A 387 -6.04 12.61 5.30
C ARG A 387 -4.67 12.08 5.74
N PHE A 388 -4.57 10.80 6.16
CA PHE A 388 -3.30 10.26 6.68
C PHE A 388 -3.10 8.80 6.27
N GLN A 389 -3.03 8.56 4.98
CA GLN A 389 -2.64 7.25 4.48
C GLN A 389 -1.11 7.09 4.62
N ILE A 390 -0.66 6.09 5.41
CA ILE A 390 0.75 5.77 5.55
C ILE A 390 1.10 4.75 4.47
N PRO A 391 1.95 5.10 3.47
CA PRO A 391 2.28 4.17 2.40
C PRO A 391 3.07 2.97 2.90
N VAL A 392 2.71 1.78 2.41
CA VAL A 392 3.45 0.53 2.62
C VAL A 392 4.16 0.17 1.32
N HIS A 393 5.48 0.33 1.30
CA HIS A 393 6.33 -0.14 0.20
C HIS A 393 6.69 -1.60 0.46
N SER A 394 6.23 -2.51 -0.40
CA SER A 394 6.48 -3.94 -0.22
C SER A 394 7.53 -4.45 -1.20
N PHE A 395 8.40 -5.33 -0.71
CA PHE A 395 9.50 -5.94 -1.44
C PHE A 395 9.38 -7.45 -1.34
N GLY A 396 8.96 -8.08 -2.44
CA GLY A 396 8.94 -9.53 -2.58
C GLY A 396 10.23 -10.03 -3.21
N PHE A 397 10.88 -11.02 -2.64
CA PHE A 397 12.11 -11.56 -3.21
C PHE A 397 12.12 -13.09 -3.28
N GLY A 398 12.78 -13.59 -4.35
CA GLY A 398 12.75 -15.00 -4.68
C GLY A 398 11.45 -15.44 -5.35
N SER A 399 11.33 -16.73 -5.64
CA SER A 399 10.21 -17.32 -6.40
C SER A 399 8.95 -17.59 -5.57
N ASP A 400 9.08 -17.64 -4.24
CA ASP A 400 8.05 -18.22 -3.36
C ASP A 400 7.18 -17.17 -2.64
N HIS A 401 7.50 -15.86 -2.80
CA HIS A 401 6.74 -14.81 -2.13
C HIS A 401 5.32 -14.65 -2.70
N ASP A 402 4.41 -14.12 -1.88
CA ASP A 402 3.04 -13.79 -2.31
C ASP A 402 2.98 -12.41 -2.98
N ALA A 403 3.28 -12.39 -4.29
CA ALA A 403 3.26 -11.16 -5.07
C ALA A 403 1.88 -10.49 -5.09
N SER A 404 0.79 -11.27 -5.07
CA SER A 404 -0.57 -10.74 -5.10
C SER A 404 -0.95 -10.04 -3.79
N LEU A 405 -0.62 -10.66 -2.65
CA LEU A 405 -0.78 -10.06 -1.33
C LEU A 405 0.01 -8.75 -1.22
N MET A 406 1.31 -8.80 -1.53
CA MET A 406 2.22 -7.67 -1.36
C MET A 406 1.85 -6.49 -2.26
N HIS A 407 1.47 -6.77 -3.52
CA HIS A 407 0.95 -5.75 -4.43
C HIS A 407 -0.37 -5.16 -3.91
N SER A 408 -1.31 -5.98 -3.44
CA SER A 408 -2.59 -5.49 -2.92
C SER A 408 -2.44 -4.60 -1.68
N VAL A 409 -1.52 -4.96 -0.78
CA VAL A 409 -1.17 -4.15 0.42
C VAL A 409 -0.62 -2.79 0.01
N SER A 410 0.35 -2.77 -0.92
CA SER A 410 0.94 -1.52 -1.41
C SER A 410 -0.08 -0.67 -2.14
N GLU A 411 -0.84 -1.24 -3.05
CA GLU A 411 -1.86 -0.54 -3.85
C GLU A 411 -2.92 0.12 -2.95
N THR A 412 -3.37 -0.59 -1.91
CA THR A 412 -4.39 -0.09 -0.98
C THR A 412 -3.86 1.05 -0.11
N SER A 413 -2.58 1.02 0.27
CA SER A 413 -1.96 2.00 1.17
C SER A 413 -1.29 3.19 0.47
N GLY A 414 -1.28 3.23 -0.87
CA GLY A 414 -0.59 4.29 -1.62
C GLY A 414 0.93 4.12 -1.72
N GLY A 415 1.45 2.92 -1.41
CA GLY A 415 2.84 2.54 -1.60
C GLY A 415 3.10 1.83 -2.92
N THR A 416 4.30 1.26 -3.08
CA THR A 416 4.72 0.55 -4.29
C THR A 416 5.13 -0.88 -4.01
N PHE A 417 4.90 -1.78 -4.98
CA PHE A 417 5.38 -3.15 -4.93
C PHE A 417 6.60 -3.32 -5.82
N SER A 418 7.69 -3.85 -5.25
CA SER A 418 8.94 -4.19 -5.93
C SER A 418 9.16 -5.70 -5.91
N PHE A 419 9.58 -6.25 -7.05
CA PHE A 419 9.97 -7.65 -7.19
C PHE A 419 11.49 -7.78 -7.34
N ILE A 420 12.13 -8.44 -6.40
CA ILE A 420 13.57 -8.67 -6.36
C ILE A 420 13.84 -10.13 -6.73
N GLU A 421 14.29 -10.37 -7.95
CA GLU A 421 14.57 -11.72 -8.44
C GLU A 421 15.87 -12.27 -7.88
N SER A 422 16.92 -11.43 -7.83
CA SER A 422 18.22 -11.77 -7.25
C SER A 422 18.38 -11.16 -5.86
N GLU A 423 18.69 -11.99 -4.88
CA GLU A 423 18.91 -11.54 -3.49
C GLU A 423 20.03 -10.51 -3.35
N SER A 424 20.99 -10.51 -4.29
CA SER A 424 22.15 -9.59 -4.29
C SER A 424 21.76 -8.12 -4.42
N VAL A 425 20.59 -7.82 -4.99
CA VAL A 425 20.09 -6.45 -5.24
C VAL A 425 19.10 -5.94 -4.18
N ILE A 426 18.87 -6.69 -3.09
CA ILE A 426 17.98 -6.26 -1.99
C ILE A 426 18.42 -4.89 -1.44
N GLN A 427 19.72 -4.67 -1.27
CA GLN A 427 20.26 -3.40 -0.76
C GLN A 427 20.01 -2.25 -1.73
N ASP A 428 20.17 -2.47 -3.03
CA ASP A 428 19.94 -1.46 -4.07
C ASP A 428 18.46 -1.07 -4.19
N ALA A 429 17.57 -2.06 -4.09
CA ALA A 429 16.13 -1.83 -4.07
C ALA A 429 15.69 -0.98 -2.86
N LEU A 430 16.21 -1.28 -1.66
CA LEU A 430 15.96 -0.46 -0.48
C LEU A 430 16.61 0.93 -0.57
N ALA A 431 17.80 1.02 -1.15
CA ALA A 431 18.48 2.31 -1.36
C ALA A 431 17.63 3.23 -2.25
N GLN A 432 17.10 2.72 -3.35
CA GLN A 432 16.21 3.48 -4.23
C GLN A 432 14.97 3.99 -3.48
N CYS A 433 14.30 3.12 -2.72
CA CYS A 433 13.12 3.49 -1.93
C CYS A 433 13.44 4.57 -0.88
N ILE A 434 14.51 4.38 -0.11
CA ILE A 434 14.94 5.34 0.92
C ILE A 434 15.38 6.67 0.29
N GLY A 435 16.04 6.65 -0.86
CA GLY A 435 16.39 7.87 -1.61
C GLY A 435 15.17 8.73 -1.93
N GLY A 436 14.06 8.10 -2.32
CA GLY A 436 12.77 8.75 -2.50
C GLY A 436 12.20 9.29 -1.19
N LEU A 437 12.05 8.44 -0.17
CA LEU A 437 11.45 8.82 1.12
C LEU A 437 12.19 9.97 1.82
N LEU A 438 13.52 10.02 1.69
CA LEU A 438 14.35 11.09 2.26
C LEU A 438 14.33 12.38 1.43
N SER A 439 13.67 12.39 0.28
CA SER A 439 13.57 13.54 -0.63
C SER A 439 12.16 14.09 -0.78
N VAL A 440 11.19 13.71 0.07
CA VAL A 440 9.84 14.25 0.00
C VAL A 440 9.89 15.78 0.09
N ALA A 441 9.33 16.45 -0.93
CA ALA A 441 9.36 17.90 -1.07
C ALA A 441 7.99 18.53 -0.84
N VAL A 442 6.92 17.85 -1.21
CA VAL A 442 5.53 18.32 -1.24
C VAL A 442 4.64 17.28 -0.58
N GLN A 443 3.66 17.74 0.21
CA GLN A 443 2.63 16.88 0.80
C GLN A 443 1.23 17.35 0.46
N GLU A 444 0.28 16.42 0.54
CA GLU A 444 -1.14 16.69 0.37
C GLU A 444 -1.46 17.40 -0.96
N LEU A 445 -0.68 17.10 -2.02
CA LEU A 445 -0.88 17.71 -3.33
C LEU A 445 -2.21 17.29 -3.91
N ARG A 446 -2.97 18.30 -4.36
CA ARG A 446 -4.25 18.16 -5.04
C ARG A 446 -4.26 19.00 -6.30
N LEU A 447 -4.66 18.36 -7.40
CA LEU A 447 -4.94 19.02 -8.67
C LEU A 447 -6.46 19.26 -8.78
N GLU A 448 -6.85 20.50 -9.02
CA GLU A 448 -8.23 20.91 -9.27
C GLU A 448 -8.38 21.35 -10.72
N ILE A 449 -9.46 20.92 -11.37
CA ILE A 449 -9.72 21.11 -12.78
C ILE A 449 -11.12 21.69 -12.92
N GLU A 450 -11.27 22.76 -13.71
CA GLU A 450 -12.53 23.44 -13.95
C GLU A 450 -12.73 23.66 -15.45
N GLY A 451 -13.90 23.29 -15.97
CA GLY A 451 -14.34 23.60 -17.32
C GLY A 451 -14.69 25.08 -17.46
N MET A 452 -14.10 25.77 -18.43
CA MET A 452 -14.25 27.22 -18.58
C MET A 452 -15.50 27.66 -19.34
N CYS A 453 -16.05 26.78 -20.19
CA CYS A 453 -17.27 27.04 -20.94
C CYS A 453 -18.40 26.14 -20.47
N SER A 454 -19.66 26.60 -20.59
CA SER A 454 -20.85 25.81 -20.21
C SER A 454 -20.95 24.49 -20.97
N ASP A 455 -20.45 24.48 -22.18
CA ASP A 455 -20.64 23.38 -23.14
C ASP A 455 -19.42 22.45 -23.23
N VAL A 456 -18.34 22.77 -22.49
CA VAL A 456 -17.14 21.92 -22.34
C VAL A 456 -17.31 21.07 -21.10
N HIS A 457 -17.37 19.73 -21.28
CA HIS A 457 -17.56 18.79 -20.19
C HIS A 457 -16.39 17.83 -20.05
N LEU A 458 -15.93 17.62 -18.83
CA LEU A 458 -14.98 16.58 -18.49
C LEU A 458 -15.68 15.22 -18.61
N SER A 459 -15.17 14.35 -19.44
CA SER A 459 -15.71 13.00 -19.62
C SER A 459 -15.00 11.97 -18.72
N SER A 460 -13.69 12.11 -18.49
CA SER A 460 -12.93 11.23 -17.61
C SER A 460 -11.57 11.83 -17.23
N ILE A 461 -11.04 11.35 -16.12
CA ILE A 461 -9.67 11.61 -15.68
C ILE A 461 -8.96 10.26 -15.56
N LYS A 462 -7.87 10.07 -16.33
CA LYS A 462 -7.00 8.89 -16.23
C LYS A 462 -5.85 9.22 -15.28
N ALA A 463 -5.99 8.79 -14.03
CA ALA A 463 -5.08 9.13 -12.95
C ALA A 463 -4.29 7.91 -12.40
N GLY A 464 -4.32 6.74 -13.06
CA GLY A 464 -3.68 5.53 -12.55
C GLY A 464 -4.31 5.08 -11.23
N SER A 465 -3.51 4.92 -10.19
CA SER A 465 -3.97 4.52 -8.84
C SER A 465 -4.38 5.71 -7.96
N TYR A 466 -4.17 6.94 -8.43
CA TYR A 466 -4.57 8.14 -7.70
C TYR A 466 -6.10 8.30 -7.68
N GLN A 467 -6.60 8.79 -6.54
CA GLN A 467 -8.03 9.07 -6.43
C GLN A 467 -8.41 10.28 -7.27
N SER A 468 -9.37 10.10 -8.14
CA SER A 468 -9.89 11.17 -8.99
C SER A 468 -11.40 11.20 -8.96
N LEU A 469 -11.95 12.40 -9.03
CA LEU A 469 -13.39 12.65 -9.03
C LEU A 469 -13.71 13.61 -10.17
N VAL A 470 -14.77 13.31 -10.90
CA VAL A 470 -15.42 14.26 -11.84
C VAL A 470 -16.80 14.56 -11.27
N SER A 471 -17.17 15.83 -11.22
CA SER A 471 -18.50 16.26 -10.76
C SER A 471 -19.61 15.70 -11.66
N GLY A 472 -20.82 15.52 -11.11
CA GLY A 472 -21.95 14.92 -11.83
C GLY A 472 -22.38 15.71 -13.07
N ASP A 473 -22.12 17.02 -13.10
CA ASP A 473 -22.36 17.90 -14.21
C ASP A 473 -21.20 17.94 -15.25
N GLY A 474 -20.11 17.24 -14.98
CA GLY A 474 -18.91 17.23 -15.82
C GLY A 474 -18.15 18.55 -15.87
N ARG A 475 -18.44 19.54 -15.01
CA ARG A 475 -17.83 20.87 -15.07
C ARG A 475 -16.57 21.02 -14.26
N SER A 476 -16.36 20.16 -13.29
CA SER A 476 -15.18 20.17 -12.44
C SER A 476 -14.67 18.77 -12.14
N GLY A 477 -13.42 18.69 -11.77
CA GLY A 477 -12.79 17.44 -11.34
C GLY A 477 -11.62 17.72 -10.43
N CYS A 478 -11.17 16.68 -9.74
CA CYS A 478 -9.96 16.75 -8.94
C CYS A 478 -9.22 15.43 -8.92
N VAL A 479 -7.92 15.51 -8.63
CA VAL A 479 -7.04 14.37 -8.38
C VAL A 479 -6.32 14.59 -7.05
N ASP A 480 -6.46 13.65 -6.11
CA ASP A 480 -5.70 13.63 -4.86
C ASP A 480 -4.41 12.85 -5.08
N ILE A 481 -3.27 13.55 -5.07
CA ILE A 481 -1.96 13.00 -5.46
C ILE A 481 -1.15 12.59 -4.21
N GLY A 482 -1.25 13.37 -3.13
CA GLY A 482 -0.52 13.12 -1.88
C GLY A 482 0.91 13.66 -1.93
N ASP A 483 1.88 12.83 -1.53
CA ASP A 483 3.27 13.27 -1.35
C ASP A 483 4.08 13.08 -2.64
N LEU A 484 4.90 14.07 -2.99
CA LEU A 484 5.89 13.98 -4.07
C LEU A 484 7.31 14.11 -3.53
N TYR A 485 8.20 13.32 -4.12
CA TYR A 485 9.64 13.44 -3.93
C TYR A 485 10.18 14.63 -4.74
N ALA A 486 11.32 15.16 -4.38
CA ALA A 486 11.99 16.19 -5.16
C ALA A 486 12.28 15.67 -6.59
N ASP A 487 12.03 16.51 -7.59
CA ASP A 487 12.15 16.19 -9.02
C ASP A 487 11.19 15.10 -9.52
N GLU A 488 10.24 14.64 -8.72
CA GLU A 488 9.28 13.63 -9.13
C GLU A 488 8.23 14.22 -10.06
N GLU A 489 7.89 13.49 -11.12
CA GLU A 489 6.93 13.91 -12.15
C GLU A 489 5.64 13.09 -12.08
N ARG A 490 4.52 13.73 -12.41
CA ARG A 490 3.19 13.08 -12.52
C ARG A 490 2.44 13.58 -13.73
N ASP A 491 1.89 12.64 -14.47
CA ASP A 491 1.17 12.86 -15.72
C ASP A 491 -0.26 12.33 -15.62
N PHE A 492 -1.22 13.19 -15.87
CA PHE A 492 -2.65 12.86 -15.87
C PHE A 492 -3.29 13.22 -17.20
N LEU A 493 -4.05 12.29 -17.80
CA LEU A 493 -4.84 12.57 -19.00
C LEU A 493 -6.28 12.88 -18.62
N ILE A 494 -6.74 14.04 -19.05
CA ILE A 494 -8.10 14.55 -18.86
C ILE A 494 -8.78 14.53 -20.21
N SER A 495 -9.84 13.74 -20.35
CA SER A 495 -10.63 13.71 -21.57
C SER A 495 -11.80 14.68 -21.45
N VAL A 496 -11.94 15.58 -22.39
CA VAL A 496 -13.02 16.57 -22.48
C VAL A 496 -13.80 16.44 -23.76
N ASN A 497 -15.07 16.82 -23.74
CA ASN A 497 -15.89 16.94 -24.92
C ASN A 497 -15.90 18.39 -25.36
N ILE A 498 -15.54 18.65 -26.61
CA ILE A 498 -15.49 19.98 -27.20
C ILE A 498 -16.63 20.09 -28.22
N PRO A 499 -17.62 20.98 -28.01
CA PRO A 499 -18.72 21.20 -28.96
C PRO A 499 -18.26 22.02 -30.16
N PRO A 500 -19.05 22.05 -31.24
CA PRO A 500 -18.84 22.98 -32.34
C PRO A 500 -19.08 24.41 -31.84
N GLN A 501 -18.34 25.36 -32.42
CA GLN A 501 -18.43 26.77 -32.03
C GLN A 501 -18.93 27.60 -33.23
N LYS A 502 -19.84 28.53 -32.99
CA LYS A 502 -20.38 29.41 -34.06
C LYS A 502 -19.45 30.59 -34.32
N ASP A 503 -18.94 31.21 -33.26
CA ASP A 503 -18.17 32.46 -33.35
C ASP A 503 -16.91 32.38 -32.48
N GLY A 504 -15.85 33.12 -32.83
CA GLY A 504 -14.60 33.19 -32.09
C GLY A 504 -13.49 32.30 -32.64
N ASN A 505 -12.25 32.70 -32.44
CA ASN A 505 -11.05 32.01 -32.93
C ASN A 505 -10.39 31.11 -31.87
N GLU A 506 -10.85 31.20 -30.63
CA GLU A 506 -10.31 30.42 -29.49
C GLU A 506 -11.44 29.92 -28.60
N THR A 507 -11.28 28.73 -28.03
CA THR A 507 -12.15 28.20 -26.98
C THR A 507 -11.32 28.00 -25.72
N PRO A 508 -11.64 28.66 -24.59
CA PRO A 508 -11.05 28.32 -23.31
C PRO A 508 -11.64 26.98 -22.84
N LEU A 509 -10.78 25.97 -22.68
CA LEU A 509 -11.21 24.62 -22.34
C LEU A 509 -11.24 24.40 -20.84
N LEU A 510 -10.07 24.50 -20.21
CA LEU A 510 -9.85 24.10 -18.82
C LEU A 510 -9.05 25.15 -18.08
N LYS A 511 -9.37 25.30 -16.80
CA LYS A 511 -8.56 26.00 -15.82
C LYS A 511 -8.08 25.00 -14.77
N MET A 512 -6.79 25.02 -14.46
CA MET A 512 -6.16 24.10 -13.54
C MET A 512 -5.47 24.83 -12.43
N ARG A 513 -5.57 24.27 -11.22
CA ARG A 513 -4.98 24.82 -10.02
C ARG A 513 -4.41 23.68 -9.17
N CYS A 514 -3.20 23.87 -8.61
CA CYS A 514 -2.63 22.94 -7.64
C CYS A 514 -2.61 23.56 -6.25
N VAL A 515 -2.99 22.76 -5.26
CA VAL A 515 -2.90 23.08 -3.84
C VAL A 515 -2.05 22.04 -3.16
N TYR A 516 -1.05 22.44 -2.39
CA TYR A 516 -0.18 21.52 -1.66
C TYR A 516 0.32 22.14 -0.37
N LYS A 517 0.88 21.32 0.50
CA LYS A 517 1.54 21.74 1.73
C LYS A 517 3.05 21.65 1.54
N ASP A 518 3.73 22.78 1.72
CA ASP A 518 5.18 22.83 1.76
C ASP A 518 5.69 22.24 3.07
N LEU A 519 6.65 21.31 2.97
CA LEU A 519 7.17 20.59 4.13
C LEU A 519 8.06 21.42 5.05
N LEU A 520 8.72 22.44 4.52
CA LEU A 520 9.65 23.29 5.29
C LEU A 520 8.90 24.41 6.01
N THR A 521 8.04 25.13 5.29
CA THR A 521 7.26 26.24 5.83
C THR A 521 6.01 25.76 6.57
N LYS A 522 5.53 24.55 6.29
CA LYS A 522 4.26 23.95 6.74
C LYS A 522 3.03 24.74 6.26
N GLU A 523 3.21 25.65 5.33
CA GLU A 523 2.14 26.48 4.76
C GLU A 523 1.45 25.77 3.60
N ILE A 524 0.18 26.10 3.41
CA ILE A 524 -0.57 25.66 2.23
C ILE A 524 -0.27 26.63 1.09
N VAL A 525 0.31 26.12 0.05
CA VAL A 525 0.67 26.86 -1.17
C VAL A 525 -0.35 26.56 -2.25
N THR A 526 -0.85 27.61 -2.87
CA THR A 526 -1.70 27.51 -4.07
C THR A 526 -0.93 28.04 -5.27
N LEU A 527 -0.68 27.18 -6.26
CA LEU A 527 -0.10 27.63 -7.53
C LEU A 527 -1.11 28.48 -8.30
N GLN A 528 -0.59 29.46 -9.04
CA GLN A 528 -1.43 30.23 -9.96
C GLN A 528 -2.16 29.32 -10.91
N SER A 529 -3.41 29.67 -11.19
CA SER A 529 -4.22 28.89 -12.12
C SER A 529 -3.72 29.04 -13.56
N HIS A 530 -3.54 27.90 -14.23
CA HIS A 530 -3.20 27.82 -15.65
C HIS A 530 -4.47 27.60 -16.45
N MET A 531 -4.64 28.37 -17.52
CA MET A 531 -5.79 28.27 -18.42
C MET A 531 -5.32 27.70 -19.77
N LEU A 532 -5.96 26.62 -20.19
CA LEU A 532 -5.78 26.05 -21.53
C LEU A 532 -6.82 26.62 -22.48
N LYS A 533 -6.36 27.16 -23.60
CA LYS A 533 -7.19 27.56 -24.75
C LYS A 533 -6.78 26.77 -25.98
N ILE A 534 -7.73 26.48 -26.85
CA ILE A 534 -7.50 25.83 -28.13
C ILE A 534 -7.92 26.76 -29.28
N GLN A 535 -7.18 26.75 -30.38
CA GLN A 535 -7.50 27.51 -31.58
C GLN A 535 -8.67 26.89 -32.35
N ARG A 536 -9.57 27.73 -32.84
CA ARG A 536 -10.79 27.33 -33.56
C ARG A 536 -10.85 27.97 -34.98
N PRO A 537 -9.92 27.59 -35.87
CA PRO A 537 -9.98 28.09 -37.26
C PRO A 537 -11.19 27.52 -38.03
N GLU A 538 -11.54 28.10 -39.14
CA GLU A 538 -12.58 27.54 -40.03
C GLU A 538 -12.14 26.21 -40.65
N THR A 539 -10.89 26.16 -41.10
CA THR A 539 -10.27 24.95 -41.64
C THR A 539 -8.89 24.79 -41.01
N VAL A 540 -8.52 23.57 -40.70
CA VAL A 540 -7.17 23.21 -40.21
C VAL A 540 -6.38 22.69 -41.41
N GLY A 541 -5.18 23.26 -41.65
CA GLY A 541 -4.27 22.76 -42.68
C GLY A 541 -3.85 21.30 -42.43
N GLN A 542 -3.27 20.64 -43.40
CA GLN A 542 -2.91 19.20 -43.33
C GLN A 542 -1.86 18.84 -42.25
N GLU A 543 -1.28 19.81 -41.55
CA GLU A 543 -0.23 19.60 -40.53
C GLU A 543 -0.73 19.90 -39.11
N VAL A 544 -1.77 19.21 -38.64
CA VAL A 544 -2.05 19.21 -37.21
C VAL A 544 -1.15 18.19 -36.56
N VAL A 545 -0.11 18.66 -35.91
CA VAL A 545 0.81 17.81 -35.17
C VAL A 545 0.14 17.35 -33.86
N VAL A 546 -0.01 16.05 -33.70
CA VAL A 546 -0.42 15.45 -32.41
C VAL A 546 0.72 15.62 -31.40
N SER A 547 0.40 16.04 -30.17
CA SER A 547 1.40 16.19 -29.11
C SER A 547 2.01 14.83 -28.77
N ILE A 548 3.33 14.74 -28.87
CA ILE A 548 4.11 13.54 -28.50
C ILE A 548 3.93 13.25 -27.01
N GLU A 549 3.85 14.28 -26.18
CA GLU A 549 3.67 14.16 -24.73
C GLU A 549 2.33 13.48 -24.40
N VAL A 550 1.26 13.92 -25.06
CA VAL A 550 -0.09 13.33 -24.86
C VAL A 550 -0.10 11.88 -25.37
N ASP A 551 0.45 11.64 -26.56
CA ASP A 551 0.49 10.30 -27.16
C ASP A 551 1.34 9.32 -26.31
N ARG A 552 2.50 9.76 -25.80
CA ARG A 552 3.35 9.00 -24.86
C ARG A 552 2.57 8.54 -23.63
N GLN A 553 1.85 9.44 -22.99
CA GLN A 553 1.10 9.13 -21.79
C GLN A 553 -0.15 8.28 -22.07
N ARG A 554 -0.79 8.47 -23.21
CA ARG A 554 -1.84 7.58 -23.70
C ARG A 554 -1.32 6.15 -23.86
N ASN A 555 -0.14 5.99 -24.45
CA ASN A 555 0.53 4.69 -24.61
C ASN A 555 0.85 4.04 -23.25
N ARG A 556 1.32 4.81 -22.28
CA ARG A 556 1.54 4.31 -20.90
C ARG A 556 0.25 3.76 -20.27
N PHE A 557 -0.85 4.48 -20.36
CA PHE A 557 -2.14 4.02 -19.80
C PHE A 557 -2.65 2.77 -20.51
N LEU A 558 -2.56 2.73 -21.84
CA LEU A 558 -2.98 1.56 -22.62
C LEU A 558 -2.10 0.34 -22.36
N ALA A 559 -0.79 0.53 -22.14
CA ALA A 559 0.11 -0.53 -21.73
C ALA A 559 -0.29 -1.12 -20.36
N ALA A 560 -0.57 -0.27 -19.38
CA ALA A 560 -1.05 -0.72 -18.08
C ALA A 560 -2.39 -1.49 -18.19
N GLU A 561 -3.31 -1.04 -19.03
CA GLU A 561 -4.56 -1.78 -19.31
C GLU A 561 -4.28 -3.14 -19.98
N ALA A 562 -3.32 -3.22 -20.89
CA ALA A 562 -2.92 -4.48 -21.54
C ALA A 562 -2.29 -5.45 -20.53
N MET A 563 -1.43 -4.95 -19.61
CA MET A 563 -0.84 -5.73 -18.53
C MET A 563 -1.92 -6.30 -17.58
N VAL A 564 -2.89 -5.46 -17.17
CA VAL A 564 -4.02 -5.89 -16.35
C VAL A 564 -4.82 -6.99 -17.04
N LYS A 565 -5.10 -6.82 -18.33
CA LYS A 565 -5.84 -7.80 -19.14
C LYS A 565 -5.07 -9.11 -19.26
N ALA A 566 -3.78 -9.03 -19.58
CA ALA A 566 -2.92 -10.21 -19.73
C ALA A 566 -2.83 -11.01 -18.42
N ARG A 567 -2.60 -10.33 -17.30
CA ARG A 567 -2.61 -10.95 -15.98
C ARG A 567 -3.96 -11.64 -15.70
N ALA A 568 -5.07 -10.95 -15.94
CA ALA A 568 -6.40 -11.49 -15.68
C ALA A 568 -6.70 -12.76 -16.49
N LEU A 569 -6.18 -12.87 -17.70
CA LEU A 569 -6.26 -14.06 -18.55
C LEU A 569 -5.35 -15.19 -18.02
N ALA A 570 -4.12 -14.84 -17.64
CA ALA A 570 -3.17 -15.81 -17.07
C ALA A 570 -3.69 -16.43 -15.75
N GLU A 571 -4.33 -15.64 -14.87
CA GLU A 571 -4.95 -16.17 -13.63
C GLU A 571 -6.17 -17.07 -13.89
N ARG A 572 -6.74 -17.02 -15.11
CA ARG A 572 -7.80 -17.91 -15.60
C ARG A 572 -7.25 -19.10 -16.40
N GLU A 573 -5.94 -19.35 -16.28
CA GLU A 573 -5.24 -20.42 -16.99
C GLU A 573 -5.12 -20.24 -18.52
N ASP A 574 -5.49 -19.09 -19.05
CA ASP A 574 -5.37 -18.75 -20.48
C ASP A 574 -4.15 -17.86 -20.73
N LEU A 575 -2.96 -18.44 -20.57
CA LEU A 575 -1.69 -17.76 -20.84
C LEU A 575 -1.55 -17.32 -22.29
N ALA A 576 -2.04 -18.15 -23.24
CA ALA A 576 -1.93 -17.84 -24.68
C ALA A 576 -2.70 -16.58 -25.04
N ALA A 577 -3.94 -16.43 -24.52
CA ALA A 577 -4.70 -15.19 -24.69
C ALA A 577 -4.05 -14.02 -23.98
N GLY A 578 -3.40 -14.22 -22.82
CA GLY A 578 -2.64 -13.20 -22.12
C GLY A 578 -1.46 -12.68 -22.94
N VAL A 579 -0.64 -13.56 -23.47
CA VAL A 579 0.47 -13.23 -24.39
C VAL A 579 -0.05 -12.49 -25.63
N THR A 580 -1.15 -12.99 -26.23
CA THR A 580 -1.78 -12.33 -27.40
C THR A 580 -2.26 -10.93 -27.07
N ALA A 581 -2.80 -10.68 -25.87
CA ALA A 581 -3.26 -9.35 -25.46
C ALA A 581 -2.11 -8.34 -25.41
N ILE A 582 -0.94 -8.75 -24.89
CA ILE A 582 0.27 -7.91 -24.89
C ILE A 582 0.78 -7.72 -26.31
N GLN A 583 0.83 -8.77 -27.13
CA GLN A 583 1.31 -8.71 -28.52
C GLN A 583 0.46 -7.72 -29.35
N ASN A 584 -0.86 -7.78 -29.23
CA ASN A 584 -1.76 -6.88 -29.95
C ASN A 584 -1.51 -5.42 -29.56
N PHE A 585 -1.24 -5.17 -28.28
CA PHE A 585 -0.92 -3.82 -27.84
C PHE A 585 0.46 -3.37 -28.37
N ARG A 586 1.48 -4.23 -28.36
CA ARG A 586 2.80 -3.91 -28.90
C ARG A 586 2.74 -3.53 -30.39
N VAL A 587 1.93 -4.24 -31.19
CA VAL A 587 1.68 -3.89 -32.59
C VAL A 587 1.01 -2.51 -32.69
N ALA A 588 -0.01 -2.23 -31.87
CA ALA A 588 -0.67 -0.93 -31.86
C ALA A 588 0.26 0.20 -31.39
N LEU A 589 1.12 -0.06 -30.39
CA LEU A 589 2.12 0.88 -29.90
C LEU A 589 3.09 1.31 -31.00
N ALA A 590 3.58 0.37 -31.81
CA ALA A 590 4.49 0.66 -32.93
C ALA A 590 3.91 1.61 -33.99
N GLU A 591 2.58 1.68 -34.09
CA GLU A 591 1.86 2.54 -35.05
C GLU A 591 1.60 3.95 -34.51
N THR A 592 1.86 4.20 -33.21
CA THR A 592 1.61 5.52 -32.59
C THR A 592 2.63 6.58 -33.02
N VAL A 593 2.26 7.85 -32.89
CA VAL A 593 3.10 8.97 -33.31
C VAL A 593 4.40 9.03 -32.50
N SER A 594 4.31 8.87 -31.19
CA SER A 594 5.48 8.88 -30.30
C SER A 594 6.43 7.72 -30.59
N ALA A 595 5.92 6.50 -30.81
CA ALA A 595 6.77 5.36 -31.15
C ALA A 595 7.46 5.53 -32.52
N LYS A 596 6.76 6.02 -33.54
CA LYS A 596 7.31 6.32 -34.88
C LYS A 596 8.36 7.44 -34.84
N SER A 597 8.23 8.38 -33.92
CA SER A 597 9.25 9.43 -33.71
C SER A 597 10.50 8.94 -32.96
N GLY A 598 10.52 7.68 -32.53
CA GLY A 598 11.64 7.12 -31.76
C GLY A 598 11.67 7.57 -30.30
N ASP A 599 10.52 7.89 -29.70
CA ASP A 599 10.42 8.28 -28.30
C ASP A 599 11.02 7.23 -27.37
N GLY A 600 11.99 7.63 -26.56
CA GLY A 600 12.75 6.73 -25.70
C GLY A 600 11.88 5.97 -24.68
N PHE A 601 10.81 6.63 -24.17
CA PHE A 601 9.88 5.98 -23.25
C PHE A 601 9.08 4.87 -23.96
N CYS A 602 8.59 5.12 -25.16
CA CYS A 602 7.84 4.12 -25.94
C CYS A 602 8.74 2.92 -26.32
N VAL A 603 10.01 3.15 -26.64
CA VAL A 603 10.99 2.08 -26.91
C VAL A 603 11.22 1.24 -25.64
N ALA A 604 11.36 1.89 -24.49
CA ALA A 604 11.53 1.21 -23.21
C ALA A 604 10.29 0.39 -22.81
N LEU A 605 9.11 0.96 -23.06
CA LEU A 605 7.82 0.31 -22.80
C LEU A 605 7.63 -0.94 -23.67
N ASP A 606 7.99 -0.91 -24.96
CA ASP A 606 7.93 -2.09 -25.82
C ASP A 606 8.85 -3.21 -25.34
N ARG A 607 10.07 -2.86 -24.89
CA ARG A 607 11.01 -3.85 -24.31
C ARG A 607 10.44 -4.50 -23.04
N GLU A 608 9.86 -3.70 -22.16
CA GLU A 608 9.22 -4.21 -20.94
C GLU A 608 8.06 -5.17 -21.27
N LEU A 609 7.21 -4.80 -22.21
CA LEU A 609 6.11 -5.64 -22.66
C LEU A 609 6.59 -6.93 -23.32
N LYS A 610 7.71 -6.89 -24.07
CA LYS A 610 8.35 -8.07 -24.64
C LYS A 610 8.84 -9.02 -23.53
N GLU A 611 9.53 -8.50 -22.53
CA GLU A 611 9.98 -9.30 -21.38
C GLU A 611 8.78 -9.91 -20.63
N MET A 612 7.68 -9.18 -20.46
CA MET A 612 6.46 -9.74 -19.87
C MET A 612 5.90 -10.90 -20.68
N GLN A 613 5.93 -10.85 -22.02
CA GLN A 613 5.54 -11.97 -22.87
C GLN A 613 6.43 -13.19 -22.66
N GLU A 614 7.75 -12.98 -22.59
CA GLU A 614 8.74 -14.05 -22.34
C GLU A 614 8.49 -14.71 -20.97
N ARG A 615 8.18 -13.92 -19.95
CA ARG A 615 7.83 -14.40 -18.60
C ARG A 615 6.42 -15.03 -18.50
N MET A 616 5.63 -14.96 -19.55
CA MET A 616 4.35 -15.66 -19.71
C MET A 616 4.43 -16.86 -20.65
N ALA A 617 5.62 -17.27 -21.12
CA ALA A 617 5.79 -18.34 -22.10
C ALA A 617 5.31 -19.70 -21.60
N SER A 618 5.34 -19.96 -20.30
CA SER A 618 4.80 -21.18 -19.70
C SER A 618 4.20 -20.91 -18.31
N ARG A 619 3.32 -21.82 -17.87
CA ARG A 619 2.69 -21.72 -16.54
C ARG A 619 3.74 -21.65 -15.43
N HIS A 620 4.77 -22.47 -15.50
CA HIS A 620 5.84 -22.50 -14.52
C HIS A 620 6.58 -21.14 -14.45
N VAL A 621 7.02 -20.60 -15.58
CA VAL A 621 7.72 -19.30 -15.62
C VAL A 621 6.82 -18.17 -15.10
N TYR A 622 5.53 -18.19 -15.45
CA TYR A 622 4.57 -17.20 -14.97
C TYR A 622 4.41 -17.25 -13.45
N GLU A 623 4.30 -18.42 -12.86
CA GLU A 623 4.14 -18.60 -11.40
C GLU A 623 5.41 -18.24 -10.63
N VAL A 624 6.59 -18.57 -11.17
CA VAL A 624 7.89 -18.32 -10.51
C VAL A 624 8.27 -16.84 -10.53
N SER A 625 8.12 -16.16 -11.66
CA SER A 625 8.57 -14.77 -11.80
C SER A 625 7.62 -13.85 -12.57
N GLY A 626 6.89 -14.38 -13.54
CA GLY A 626 6.09 -13.57 -14.46
C GLY A 626 4.99 -12.77 -13.76
N ARG A 627 4.26 -13.40 -12.82
CA ARG A 627 3.22 -12.72 -12.02
C ARG A 627 3.80 -11.55 -11.25
N ALA A 628 4.89 -11.75 -10.54
CA ALA A 628 5.53 -10.73 -9.73
C ALA A 628 6.09 -9.59 -10.59
N TYR A 629 6.69 -9.92 -11.72
CA TYR A 629 7.22 -8.94 -12.66
C TYR A 629 6.11 -8.03 -13.22
N ILE A 630 4.98 -8.60 -13.66
CA ILE A 630 3.83 -7.83 -14.17
C ILE A 630 3.23 -6.95 -13.07
N LEU A 631 3.08 -7.46 -11.85
CA LEU A 631 2.53 -6.70 -10.72
C LEU A 631 3.43 -5.53 -10.32
N SER A 632 4.75 -5.72 -10.32
CA SER A 632 5.70 -4.64 -10.08
C SER A 632 5.66 -3.59 -11.20
N GLY A 633 5.48 -4.02 -12.47
CA GLY A 633 5.25 -3.13 -13.60
C GLY A 633 3.99 -2.29 -13.45
N LEU A 634 2.89 -2.93 -13.12
CA LEU A 634 1.62 -2.25 -12.86
C LEU A 634 1.73 -1.25 -11.73
N SER A 635 2.39 -1.62 -10.62
CA SER A 635 2.63 -0.70 -9.49
C SER A 635 3.43 0.53 -9.95
N SER A 636 4.50 0.34 -10.74
CA SER A 636 5.31 1.43 -11.26
C SER A 636 4.53 2.38 -12.17
N HIS A 637 3.79 1.85 -13.16
CA HIS A 637 3.02 2.67 -14.11
C HIS A 637 1.82 3.36 -13.48
N SER A 638 1.15 2.69 -12.53
CA SER A 638 -0.05 3.23 -11.89
C SER A 638 0.27 4.35 -10.90
N TRP A 639 1.37 4.21 -10.13
CA TRP A 639 1.86 5.23 -9.21
C TRP A 639 2.88 6.18 -9.84
N GLN A 640 3.33 5.90 -11.07
CA GLN A 640 4.40 6.64 -11.75
C GLN A 640 5.65 6.78 -10.86
N ARG A 641 6.02 5.72 -10.16
CA ARG A 641 7.16 5.61 -9.25
C ARG A 641 8.08 4.46 -9.65
N ALA A 642 9.36 4.66 -9.45
CA ALA A 642 10.33 3.61 -9.69
C ALA A 642 10.14 2.45 -8.70
N THR A 643 10.07 1.22 -9.23
CA THR A 643 10.06 -0.04 -8.49
C THR A 643 11.24 -0.88 -8.92
N SER A 644 11.76 -1.75 -8.07
CA SER A 644 12.78 -2.71 -8.49
C SER A 644 12.11 -3.91 -9.16
N ARG A 645 12.68 -4.41 -10.27
CA ARG A 645 12.19 -5.57 -11.02
C ARG A 645 13.32 -6.40 -11.58
N GLY A 646 13.24 -7.71 -11.41
CA GLY A 646 14.18 -8.66 -12.01
C GLY A 646 15.61 -8.58 -11.45
N GLU A 647 16.57 -9.05 -12.21
CA GLU A 647 17.99 -8.94 -11.93
C GLU A 647 18.49 -7.57 -12.37
N SER A 648 19.01 -6.77 -11.44
CA SER A 648 19.71 -5.52 -11.76
C SER A 648 21.12 -5.82 -12.26
N GLY A 649 21.19 -6.38 -13.44
CA GLY A 649 22.44 -6.46 -14.22
C GLY A 649 22.29 -5.56 -15.43
N ASP A 650 23.29 -4.89 -15.82
CA ASP A 650 23.58 -4.01 -16.95
C ASP A 650 22.60 -3.79 -18.13
N GLY A 651 21.31 -4.04 -18.00
CA GLY A 651 20.33 -3.94 -19.07
C GLY A 651 18.90 -3.81 -18.59
N SER A 652 18.65 -3.84 -17.30
CA SER A 652 17.30 -3.97 -16.78
C SER A 652 16.54 -2.66 -16.85
N SER A 653 15.41 -2.76 -17.53
CA SER A 653 14.26 -1.88 -17.42
C SER A 653 14.53 -0.38 -17.58
N PHE A 654 14.82 0.02 -18.81
CA PHE A 654 14.91 1.43 -19.22
C PHE A 654 13.68 2.26 -18.78
N VAL A 655 12.50 1.65 -18.62
CA VAL A 655 11.30 2.34 -18.15
C VAL A 655 11.44 2.82 -16.69
N GLN A 656 12.13 2.06 -15.83
CA GLN A 656 12.34 2.47 -14.43
C GLN A 656 13.14 3.78 -14.34
N ALA A 657 14.08 4.01 -15.25
CA ALA A 657 14.87 5.23 -15.29
C ALA A 657 14.01 6.49 -15.44
N TYR A 658 12.84 6.38 -16.10
CA TYR A 658 11.91 7.50 -16.26
C TYR A 658 11.15 7.87 -14.99
N TYR A 659 11.13 6.99 -13.99
CA TYR A 659 10.48 7.23 -12.70
C TYR A 659 11.49 7.46 -11.56
N GLN A 660 12.79 7.36 -11.84
CA GLN A 660 13.83 7.60 -10.85
C GLN A 660 14.08 9.10 -10.68
N THR A 661 14.13 9.54 -9.43
CA THR A 661 14.57 10.89 -9.10
C THR A 661 16.10 10.93 -8.92
N PRO A 662 16.74 12.10 -9.04
CA PRO A 662 18.18 12.25 -8.77
C PRO A 662 18.58 11.73 -7.39
N SER A 663 17.75 11.94 -6.37
CA SER A 663 17.98 11.43 -5.00
C SER A 663 17.97 9.91 -4.92
N MET A 664 17.09 9.24 -5.68
CA MET A 664 17.08 7.78 -5.79
C MET A 664 18.34 7.25 -6.46
N VAL A 665 18.77 7.89 -7.55
CA VAL A 665 19.99 7.52 -8.29
C VAL A 665 21.23 7.72 -7.42
N GLU A 666 21.34 8.84 -6.70
CA GLU A 666 22.44 9.08 -5.78
C GLU A 666 22.53 8.03 -4.68
N MET A 667 21.38 7.67 -4.07
CA MET A 667 21.33 6.67 -3.02
C MET A 667 21.69 5.27 -3.55
N LEU A 668 21.29 4.96 -4.79
CA LEU A 668 21.66 3.72 -5.48
C LEU A 668 23.18 3.65 -5.73
N HIS A 669 23.81 4.73 -6.20
CA HIS A 669 25.27 4.80 -6.36
C HIS A 669 26.01 4.61 -5.04
N ARG A 670 25.52 5.18 -3.94
CA ARG A 670 26.08 4.96 -2.59
C ARG A 670 25.99 3.49 -2.17
N SER A 671 24.86 2.83 -2.47
CA SER A 671 24.67 1.41 -2.20
C SER A 671 25.69 0.56 -2.96
N GLN A 672 25.83 0.80 -4.25
CA GLN A 672 26.76 0.07 -5.12
C GLN A 672 28.21 0.28 -4.69
N ALA A 673 28.61 1.50 -4.38
CA ALA A 673 29.97 1.81 -3.88
C ALA A 673 30.29 1.05 -2.58
N THR A 674 29.32 1.00 -1.65
CA THR A 674 29.48 0.23 -0.39
C THR A 674 29.61 -1.26 -0.65
N SER A 675 28.85 -1.80 -1.61
CA SER A 675 28.89 -3.21 -1.98
C SER A 675 30.21 -3.61 -2.66
N HIS A 676 30.77 -2.76 -3.50
CA HIS A 676 32.09 -2.98 -4.13
C HIS A 676 33.23 -2.98 -3.10
N HIS A 677 33.20 -2.08 -2.14
CA HIS A 677 34.21 -2.00 -1.09
C HIS A 677 34.25 -3.29 -0.24
N HIS A 678 33.08 -3.85 0.09
CA HIS A 678 32.98 -5.13 0.81
C HIS A 678 33.50 -6.32 0.00
N ARG A 679 33.31 -6.36 -1.31
CA ARG A 679 33.83 -7.44 -2.17
C ARG A 679 35.36 -7.43 -2.27
N LEU A 680 36.00 -6.27 -2.17
CA LEU A 680 37.45 -6.13 -2.23
C LEU A 680 38.16 -6.53 -0.93
N ILE A 681 37.49 -6.47 0.22
CA ILE A 681 38.05 -6.78 1.54
C ILE A 681 37.94 -8.28 1.89
N GLN A 682 36.98 -9.01 1.34
CA GLN A 682 36.78 -10.45 1.62
C GLN A 682 37.92 -11.41 1.17
N PRO A 683 38.75 -11.17 0.15
CA PRO A 683 39.81 -12.10 -0.23
C PRO A 683 41.01 -12.14 0.73
N LEU A 684 41.17 -11.18 1.67
CA LEU A 684 42.33 -11.10 2.54
C LEU A 684 42.29 -11.98 3.78
N PHE A 685 41.14 -12.61 4.10
CA PHE A 685 41.00 -13.47 5.28
C PHE A 685 40.76 -14.96 4.99
N ALA A 686 40.81 -15.39 3.73
CA ALA A 686 40.50 -16.76 3.32
C ALA A 686 41.71 -17.68 3.08
N SER A 687 42.91 -17.36 3.60
CA SER A 687 44.07 -18.23 3.49
C SER A 687 44.78 -18.43 4.83
N GLN A 688 44.20 -19.33 5.67
CA GLN A 688 45.03 -20.04 6.65
C GLN A 688 45.27 -21.48 6.12
N PRO A 689 46.54 -21.93 6.06
CA PRO A 689 46.82 -23.30 5.63
C PRO A 689 46.45 -24.28 6.74
N LYS A 690 45.81 -25.39 6.39
CA LYS A 690 45.56 -26.53 7.29
C LYS A 690 46.89 -27.06 7.82
N PRO A 691 47.05 -27.32 9.11
CA PRO A 691 48.21 -28.04 9.61
C PRO A 691 48.12 -29.51 9.16
N ARG A 692 49.26 -30.05 8.74
CA ARG A 692 49.49 -31.46 8.37
C ARG A 692 49.37 -32.36 9.58
#